data_c22dd577545b695551373f4e9c5958bd
#
_entry.id   c22dd577545b695551373f4e9c5958bd
#
_cell.length_a   1.000
_cell.length_b   1.000
_cell.length_c   1.000
_cell.angle_alpha   90.00
_cell.angle_beta   90.00
_cell.angle_gamma   90.00
#
_symmetry.space_group_name_H-M   'P 1'
#
loop_
_entity.id
_entity.type
_entity.pdbx_description
1 polymer ?
#
loop_
_entity_poly.entity_id
_entity_poly.type
_entity_poly.pdbx_seq_one_letter_code
_entity_poly.pdbx_strand_id
1 'polypeptide(L)'
;MYNHKVVEKKWQDYWAKHDTFKTGTDPKKKNYYALDMFPFPSGKGLHVGHPEGYTATDIVSRMKRAQGYNVLHPMGWDAFGLPTEQYALKTGEDPAVVTKNNIANFKRQLNKLGFSYDWDREITTSDPNYYKWTQWVFEQMYKKGLAYEAEVPVNWSPDLGTVVANEEVIDGKTERGGYPVYRRNMRQWMLKMTAYADRLLEDLDDLDWPEPVKEMQRNWIGRSVGAQVTFKIKDSDKTFDIFTTRPDTLFGCSYTVLAPENKLVQEITTDGHRDEVNAYIKKIESKSDLERTDLNKDKTGVFTGAYAINPVNGKEVPIWISDYVLASYGTGAVMAVPAHDDRDYDFAKKFDLPINQVLEGGNLSKAAFTEDGQHINSEFLNGLNIKDAKKKMVDWLEEHNCGEKKVNYKLRDWDFSRQRYWGEPIPVIHWEDGTTSLVPEDQLPLRLPHATDIKPSGTPESPLANLTDWVNVVDENGRKGKRETNTMPNWAGSSWYYLRYVDPHNDKELADYDLLKQWLPVDLYIGGAEHAVRHLLYARFWHKVLYDLGVVPTKEPFQRLYNQGLILKNHEKMSKSKGNVVNPDEVIDEYGADSLRMYEMFMGPLDASIDWDDNGPASTKKFLDRVWRLFVNDLDLKAIPQERIVDKNDGELDKVYAETVKKVTEDFDALHFNTAISQMMVFINAAQKAKSIPREYAEGFVKLLAPVAPHMMEEIWQVFGHDESITYAKWPTYDPAKLVESTVEIMVQVNGKLRGKFQAAKDADRDAVQKEAMALPHVQKFLEGKDVKKVIVVPNKIVNIVAK
;
A
#
# COMPACT_ATOMS: atom_id res chain seq x y z
N MET A 1 -31.22 -26.73 -12.96
CA MET A 1 -30.85 -25.30 -12.81
C MET A 1 -29.76 -25.19 -11.74
N TYR A 2 -28.69 -24.42 -11.99
CA TYR A 2 -27.59 -24.24 -11.05
C TYR A 2 -28.07 -23.67 -9.70
N ASN A 3 -27.72 -24.36 -8.62
CA ASN A 3 -28.05 -23.96 -7.26
C ASN A 3 -26.79 -23.64 -6.49
N HIS A 4 -26.44 -22.36 -6.43
CA HIS A 4 -25.21 -21.90 -5.78
C HIS A 4 -25.15 -22.29 -4.29
N LYS A 5 -26.27 -22.25 -3.56
CA LYS A 5 -26.26 -22.57 -2.11
C LYS A 5 -25.83 -24.02 -1.83
N VAL A 6 -26.19 -24.94 -2.69
CA VAL A 6 -25.82 -26.34 -2.56
C VAL A 6 -24.41 -26.60 -3.06
N VAL A 7 -24.07 -26.06 -4.24
CA VAL A 7 -22.78 -26.31 -4.88
C VAL A 7 -21.64 -25.64 -4.11
N GLU A 8 -21.82 -24.39 -3.71
CA GLU A 8 -20.79 -23.66 -2.96
C GLU A 8 -20.48 -24.33 -1.62
N LYS A 9 -21.49 -24.71 -0.86
CA LYS A 9 -21.31 -25.45 0.39
C LYS A 9 -20.60 -26.79 0.18
N LYS A 10 -20.98 -27.56 -0.85
CA LYS A 10 -20.36 -28.84 -1.19
C LYS A 10 -18.86 -28.70 -1.40
N TRP A 11 -18.44 -27.70 -2.19
CA TRP A 11 -17.05 -27.55 -2.54
C TRP A 11 -16.21 -26.90 -1.42
N GLN A 12 -16.78 -25.99 -0.65
CA GLN A 12 -16.13 -25.46 0.56
C GLN A 12 -15.86 -26.59 1.57
N ASP A 13 -16.82 -27.47 1.80
CA ASP A 13 -16.63 -28.65 2.68
C ASP A 13 -15.59 -29.63 2.12
N TYR A 14 -15.59 -29.84 0.78
CA TYR A 14 -14.59 -30.67 0.12
C TYR A 14 -13.18 -30.11 0.33
N TRP A 15 -12.95 -28.84 0.03
CA TRP A 15 -11.64 -28.21 0.18
C TRP A 15 -11.14 -28.24 1.62
N ALA A 16 -12.00 -27.98 2.57
CA ALA A 16 -11.67 -28.04 4.00
C ALA A 16 -11.29 -29.46 4.43
N LYS A 17 -12.04 -30.47 4.00
CA LYS A 17 -11.81 -31.86 4.36
C LYS A 17 -10.51 -32.43 3.77
N HIS A 18 -10.11 -31.96 2.60
CA HIS A 18 -8.95 -32.51 1.88
C HIS A 18 -7.70 -31.61 1.98
N ASP A 19 -7.72 -30.55 2.78
CA ASP A 19 -6.63 -29.56 2.84
C ASP A 19 -6.15 -29.15 1.44
N THR A 20 -7.09 -28.89 0.54
CA THR A 20 -6.85 -28.72 -0.89
C THR A 20 -5.83 -27.62 -1.21
N PHE A 21 -5.79 -26.58 -0.38
CA PHE A 21 -4.92 -25.42 -0.59
C PHE A 21 -3.68 -25.38 0.29
N LYS A 22 -3.33 -26.54 0.86
CA LYS A 22 -2.09 -26.68 1.62
C LYS A 22 -0.89 -26.26 0.77
N THR A 23 0.02 -25.51 1.37
CA THR A 23 1.24 -25.04 0.72
C THR A 23 2.08 -26.21 0.25
N GLY A 24 2.41 -26.23 -1.04
CA GLY A 24 3.24 -27.27 -1.64
C GLY A 24 4.69 -27.19 -1.16
N THR A 25 5.35 -28.33 -1.04
CA THR A 25 6.74 -28.45 -0.59
C THR A 25 7.62 -29.24 -1.56
N ASP A 26 7.16 -29.46 -2.80
CA ASP A 26 7.91 -30.20 -3.81
C ASP A 26 9.16 -29.39 -4.24
N PRO A 27 10.38 -29.86 -3.97
CA PRO A 27 11.61 -29.12 -4.29
C PRO A 27 11.88 -28.98 -5.80
N LYS A 28 11.16 -29.72 -6.63
CA LYS A 28 11.26 -29.62 -8.10
C LYS A 28 10.40 -28.51 -8.68
N LYS A 29 9.47 -27.99 -7.92
CA LYS A 29 8.58 -26.90 -8.33
C LYS A 29 9.12 -25.55 -7.87
N LYS A 30 8.86 -24.53 -8.67
CA LYS A 30 9.10 -23.14 -8.26
C LYS A 30 8.09 -22.74 -7.18
N ASN A 31 8.52 -21.89 -6.27
CA ASN A 31 7.65 -21.32 -5.25
C ASN A 31 7.03 -20.00 -5.72
N TYR A 32 5.83 -19.75 -5.27
CA TYR A 32 5.15 -18.47 -5.45
C TYR A 32 4.45 -18.06 -4.15
N TYR A 33 4.81 -16.91 -3.63
CA TYR A 33 4.23 -16.35 -2.41
C TYR A 33 3.28 -15.20 -2.76
N ALA A 34 1.98 -15.44 -2.69
CA ALA A 34 0.95 -14.45 -2.86
C ALA A 34 0.41 -14.01 -1.51
N LEU A 35 0.47 -12.72 -1.22
CA LEU A 35 0.16 -12.16 0.09
C LEU A 35 -0.91 -11.07 -0.01
N ASP A 36 -1.93 -11.17 0.82
CA ASP A 36 -2.88 -10.11 1.10
C ASP A 36 -2.44 -9.29 2.32
N MET A 37 -2.74 -8.00 2.34
CA MET A 37 -2.73 -7.27 3.62
C MET A 37 -3.83 -7.84 4.50
N PHE A 38 -3.43 -8.49 5.59
CA PHE A 38 -4.38 -9.16 6.47
C PHE A 38 -5.30 -8.16 7.19
N PRO A 39 -6.57 -8.54 7.42
CA PRO A 39 -7.55 -7.62 7.97
C PRO A 39 -7.38 -7.41 9.47
N PHE A 40 -7.82 -6.24 9.92
CA PHE A 40 -8.11 -5.97 11.32
C PHE A 40 -9.54 -6.46 11.62
N PRO A 41 -9.73 -7.50 12.45
CA PRO A 41 -11.04 -8.09 12.69
C PRO A 41 -11.87 -7.20 13.61
N SER A 42 -12.51 -6.17 13.07
CA SER A 42 -13.30 -5.20 13.81
C SER A 42 -14.79 -5.27 13.49
N GLY A 43 -15.63 -5.17 14.53
CA GLY A 43 -17.07 -4.99 14.41
C GLY A 43 -17.80 -6.11 13.66
N LYS A 44 -18.75 -5.75 12.78
CA LYS A 44 -19.74 -6.66 12.19
C LYS A 44 -19.25 -7.53 11.02
N GLY A 45 -17.96 -7.62 10.75
CA GLY A 45 -17.41 -8.39 9.66
C GLY A 45 -16.94 -7.56 8.47
N LEU A 46 -16.74 -8.24 7.33
CA LEU A 46 -16.32 -7.66 6.06
C LEU A 46 -17.43 -6.82 5.41
N HIS A 47 -17.05 -5.83 4.62
CA HIS A 47 -17.88 -5.22 3.59
C HIS A 47 -17.32 -5.57 2.21
N VAL A 48 -18.08 -5.34 1.13
CA VAL A 48 -17.71 -5.73 -0.24
C VAL A 48 -16.41 -5.08 -0.76
N GLY A 49 -15.90 -4.05 -0.11
CA GLY A 49 -14.59 -3.50 -0.45
C GLY A 49 -13.38 -4.35 -0.02
N HIS A 50 -13.55 -5.28 0.93
CA HIS A 50 -12.46 -6.16 1.35
C HIS A 50 -12.19 -7.29 0.33
N PRO A 51 -13.22 -7.99 -0.22
CA PRO A 51 -13.00 -9.09 -1.14
C PRO A 51 -12.33 -8.71 -2.46
N GLU A 52 -12.30 -7.45 -2.85
CA GLU A 52 -11.69 -7.00 -4.11
C GLU A 52 -10.22 -7.42 -4.19
N GLY A 53 -9.40 -6.99 -3.24
CA GLY A 53 -7.99 -7.37 -3.18
C GLY A 53 -7.80 -8.87 -2.95
N TYR A 54 -8.58 -9.47 -2.07
CA TYR A 54 -8.49 -10.89 -1.74
C TYR A 54 -8.86 -11.79 -2.92
N THR A 55 -9.86 -11.41 -3.72
CA THR A 55 -10.22 -12.13 -4.94
C THR A 55 -9.11 -12.05 -5.97
N ALA A 56 -8.51 -10.88 -6.15
CA ALA A 56 -7.39 -10.69 -7.06
C ALA A 56 -6.20 -11.61 -6.71
N THR A 57 -5.79 -11.63 -5.45
CA THR A 57 -4.71 -12.50 -4.96
C THR A 57 -5.06 -13.97 -5.11
N ASP A 58 -6.32 -14.34 -4.84
CA ASP A 58 -6.81 -15.72 -4.97
C ASP A 58 -6.78 -16.21 -6.43
N ILE A 59 -7.17 -15.36 -7.38
CA ILE A 59 -7.12 -15.71 -8.81
C ILE A 59 -5.68 -16.01 -9.23
N VAL A 60 -4.74 -15.15 -8.86
CA VAL A 60 -3.32 -15.37 -9.17
C VAL A 60 -2.81 -16.63 -8.50
N SER A 61 -3.14 -16.87 -7.24
CA SER A 61 -2.74 -18.07 -6.49
C SER A 61 -3.24 -19.33 -7.15
N ARG A 62 -4.50 -19.37 -7.60
CA ARG A 62 -5.08 -20.52 -8.30
C ARG A 62 -4.42 -20.74 -9.66
N MET A 63 -4.20 -19.69 -10.42
CA MET A 63 -3.50 -19.78 -11.71
C MET A 63 -2.08 -20.32 -11.52
N LYS A 64 -1.31 -19.78 -10.57
CA LYS A 64 0.08 -20.22 -10.32
C LYS A 64 0.14 -21.69 -9.88
N ARG A 65 -0.81 -22.14 -9.06
CA ARG A 65 -0.91 -23.55 -8.69
C ARG A 65 -1.17 -24.44 -9.89
N ALA A 66 -2.10 -24.05 -10.78
CA ALA A 66 -2.38 -24.75 -12.04
C ALA A 66 -1.18 -24.71 -13.01
N GLN A 67 -0.36 -23.68 -12.97
CA GLN A 67 0.90 -23.57 -13.72
C GLN A 67 2.04 -24.42 -13.13
N GLY A 68 1.81 -25.12 -12.03
CA GLY A 68 2.77 -26.05 -11.42
C GLY A 68 3.67 -25.47 -10.35
N TYR A 69 3.36 -24.30 -9.78
CA TYR A 69 4.08 -23.74 -8.64
C TYR A 69 3.64 -24.38 -7.32
N ASN A 70 4.57 -24.43 -6.33
CA ASN A 70 4.17 -24.46 -4.94
C ASN A 70 3.65 -23.06 -4.59
N VAL A 71 2.45 -22.96 -4.08
CA VAL A 71 1.85 -21.66 -3.74
C VAL A 71 1.67 -21.53 -2.24
N LEU A 72 2.20 -20.44 -1.68
CA LEU A 72 1.92 -19.99 -0.32
C LEU A 72 0.92 -18.85 -0.40
N HIS A 73 -0.31 -19.12 0.02
CA HIS A 73 -1.41 -18.15 0.08
C HIS A 73 -2.03 -18.17 1.48
N PRO A 74 -1.45 -17.43 2.44
CA PRO A 74 -1.85 -17.45 3.84
C PRO A 74 -2.88 -16.38 4.16
N MET A 75 -3.51 -16.52 5.33
CA MET A 75 -4.37 -15.51 5.92
C MET A 75 -4.23 -15.53 7.44
N GLY A 76 -4.45 -14.37 8.06
CA GLY A 76 -4.38 -14.17 9.50
C GLY A 76 -5.03 -12.87 9.93
N TRP A 77 -4.73 -12.44 11.16
CA TRP A 77 -5.48 -11.38 11.82
C TRP A 77 -4.54 -10.39 12.49
N ASP A 78 -4.67 -9.13 12.10
CA ASP A 78 -4.10 -8.00 12.85
C ASP A 78 -5.05 -7.66 13.99
N ALA A 79 -4.75 -8.14 15.20
CA ALA A 79 -5.75 -8.27 16.24
C ALA A 79 -5.57 -7.33 17.44
N PHE A 80 -4.40 -6.71 17.59
CA PHE A 80 -4.17 -5.67 18.58
C PHE A 80 -4.59 -4.29 18.06
N GLY A 81 -4.89 -3.37 18.96
CA GLY A 81 -5.10 -1.96 18.63
C GLY A 81 -6.37 -1.35 19.19
N LEU A 82 -6.46 -0.05 18.98
CA LEU A 82 -7.46 0.85 19.53
C LEU A 82 -8.91 0.49 19.21
N PRO A 83 -9.28 0.08 17.98
CA PRO A 83 -10.69 -0.15 17.68
C PRO A 83 -11.34 -1.25 18.53
N THR A 84 -10.63 -2.34 18.79
CA THR A 84 -11.13 -3.44 19.64
C THR A 84 -11.19 -3.00 21.10
N GLU A 85 -10.19 -2.28 21.57
CA GLU A 85 -10.17 -1.77 22.95
C GLU A 85 -11.32 -0.76 23.20
N GLN A 86 -11.57 0.15 22.28
CA GLN A 86 -12.68 1.09 22.38
C GLN A 86 -14.05 0.38 22.38
N TYR A 87 -14.21 -0.65 21.56
CA TYR A 87 -15.41 -1.45 21.56
C TYR A 87 -15.59 -2.19 22.90
N ALA A 88 -14.53 -2.79 23.41
CA ALA A 88 -14.52 -3.47 24.70
C ALA A 88 -14.87 -2.51 25.86
N LEU A 89 -14.29 -1.31 25.87
CA LEU A 89 -14.62 -0.26 26.84
C LEU A 89 -16.10 0.16 26.80
N LYS A 90 -16.64 0.26 25.58
CA LYS A 90 -18.05 0.65 25.38
C LYS A 90 -19.04 -0.43 25.81
N THR A 91 -18.71 -1.70 25.59
CA THR A 91 -19.60 -2.84 25.85
C THR A 91 -19.36 -3.50 27.19
N GLY A 92 -18.22 -3.24 27.82
CA GLY A 92 -17.80 -3.95 29.03
C GLY A 92 -17.30 -5.38 28.80
N GLU A 93 -17.06 -5.74 27.53
CA GLU A 93 -16.52 -7.06 27.15
C GLU A 93 -15.00 -7.09 27.25
N ASP A 94 -14.43 -8.30 27.40
CA ASP A 94 -12.98 -8.52 27.34
C ASP A 94 -12.48 -8.36 25.88
N PRO A 95 -11.44 -7.55 25.60
CA PRO A 95 -10.89 -7.40 24.25
C PRO A 95 -10.49 -8.73 23.58
N ALA A 96 -10.00 -9.70 24.35
CA ALA A 96 -9.63 -11.00 23.84
C ALA A 96 -10.84 -11.79 23.34
N VAL A 97 -11.98 -11.71 24.06
CA VAL A 97 -13.25 -12.34 23.68
C VAL A 97 -13.81 -11.67 22.42
N VAL A 98 -13.84 -10.33 22.40
CA VAL A 98 -14.26 -9.56 21.21
C VAL A 98 -13.45 -9.93 20.00
N THR A 99 -12.13 -9.98 20.11
CA THR A 99 -11.21 -10.37 19.04
C THR A 99 -11.52 -11.77 18.53
N LYS A 100 -11.65 -12.74 19.41
CA LYS A 100 -11.97 -14.14 19.05
C LYS A 100 -13.28 -14.25 18.26
N ASN A 101 -14.32 -13.55 18.70
CA ASN A 101 -15.63 -13.57 18.05
C ASN A 101 -15.57 -12.91 16.66
N ASN A 102 -14.87 -11.80 16.55
CA ASN A 102 -14.67 -11.10 15.27
C ASN A 102 -13.87 -11.94 14.28
N ILE A 103 -12.78 -12.57 14.72
CA ILE A 103 -11.99 -13.49 13.88
C ILE A 103 -12.87 -14.63 13.35
N ALA A 104 -13.66 -15.25 14.21
CA ALA A 104 -14.56 -16.35 13.80
C ALA A 104 -15.53 -15.90 12.69
N ASN A 105 -16.10 -14.70 12.81
CA ASN A 105 -17.01 -14.16 11.80
C ASN A 105 -16.30 -13.81 10.48
N PHE A 106 -15.14 -13.17 10.54
CA PHE A 106 -14.32 -12.85 9.36
C PHE A 106 -13.91 -14.13 8.63
N LYS A 107 -13.41 -15.13 9.35
CA LYS A 107 -13.03 -16.43 8.78
C LYS A 107 -14.20 -17.15 8.11
N ARG A 108 -15.38 -17.13 8.73
CA ARG A 108 -16.61 -17.65 8.14
C ARG A 108 -16.93 -16.97 6.81
N GLN A 109 -16.85 -15.64 6.75
CA GLN A 109 -17.13 -14.88 5.52
C GLN A 109 -16.09 -15.17 4.43
N LEU A 110 -14.80 -15.23 4.76
CA LEU A 110 -13.74 -15.57 3.81
C LEU A 110 -13.91 -16.98 3.25
N ASN A 111 -14.32 -17.95 4.09
CA ASN A 111 -14.61 -19.30 3.67
C ASN A 111 -15.84 -19.36 2.73
N LYS A 112 -16.88 -18.57 2.98
CA LYS A 112 -18.02 -18.44 2.08
C LYS A 112 -17.64 -17.90 0.69
N LEU A 113 -16.64 -17.03 0.62
CA LEU A 113 -16.12 -16.50 -0.65
C LEU A 113 -15.26 -17.52 -1.42
N GLY A 114 -14.90 -18.64 -0.78
CA GLY A 114 -14.19 -19.73 -1.43
C GLY A 114 -12.73 -19.46 -1.74
N PHE A 115 -12.06 -18.58 -0.96
CA PHE A 115 -10.64 -18.29 -1.15
C PHE A 115 -9.74 -19.50 -0.86
N SER A 116 -8.65 -19.61 -1.61
CA SER A 116 -7.70 -20.73 -1.53
C SER A 116 -6.62 -20.48 -0.49
N TYR A 117 -7.01 -20.12 0.74
CA TYR A 117 -6.07 -19.93 1.84
C TYR A 117 -5.60 -21.25 2.45
N ASP A 118 -4.32 -21.30 2.79
CA ASP A 118 -3.75 -22.35 3.63
C ASP A 118 -3.98 -22.01 5.12
N TRP A 119 -5.08 -22.48 5.68
CA TRP A 119 -5.47 -22.16 7.06
C TRP A 119 -4.57 -22.79 8.12
N ASP A 120 -3.73 -23.77 7.78
CA ASP A 120 -2.72 -24.30 8.71
C ASP A 120 -1.65 -23.24 9.06
N ARG A 121 -1.55 -22.20 8.26
CA ARG A 121 -0.64 -21.07 8.44
C ARG A 121 -1.27 -19.83 9.03
N GLU A 122 -2.50 -19.96 9.56
CA GLU A 122 -3.22 -18.87 10.21
C GLU A 122 -2.42 -18.34 11.41
N ILE A 123 -2.30 -17.02 11.51
CA ILE A 123 -1.68 -16.31 12.60
C ILE A 123 -2.60 -15.24 13.16
N THR A 124 -2.38 -14.88 14.43
CA THR A 124 -3.08 -13.79 15.10
C THR A 124 -2.06 -12.97 15.89
N THR A 125 -1.96 -11.68 15.63
CA THR A 125 -0.92 -10.84 16.25
C THR A 125 -1.08 -10.72 17.78
N SER A 126 -2.27 -10.96 18.30
CA SER A 126 -2.55 -10.98 19.76
C SER A 126 -2.32 -12.35 20.43
N ASP A 127 -1.93 -13.36 19.66
CA ASP A 127 -1.55 -14.65 20.24
C ASP A 127 -0.16 -14.55 20.90
N PRO A 128 0.01 -14.97 22.17
CA PRO A 128 1.32 -14.98 22.83
C PRO A 128 2.41 -15.73 22.07
N ASN A 129 2.08 -16.80 21.35
CA ASN A 129 3.04 -17.53 20.51
C ASN A 129 3.52 -16.72 19.31
N TYR A 130 2.72 -15.76 18.85
CA TYR A 130 3.08 -14.81 17.81
C TYR A 130 3.84 -13.62 18.38
N TYR A 131 3.27 -12.88 19.35
CA TYR A 131 3.90 -11.66 19.84
C TYR A 131 5.15 -11.88 20.68
N LYS A 132 5.42 -13.11 21.15
CA LYS A 132 6.74 -13.52 21.65
C LYS A 132 7.86 -13.03 20.72
N TRP A 133 7.68 -13.19 19.41
CA TRP A 133 8.68 -12.84 18.42
C TRP A 133 8.66 -11.35 18.09
N THR A 134 7.54 -10.68 18.19
CA THR A 134 7.47 -9.22 18.15
C THR A 134 8.30 -8.62 19.29
N GLN A 135 8.16 -9.15 20.49
CA GLN A 135 8.95 -8.77 21.66
C GLN A 135 10.44 -9.09 21.47
N TRP A 136 10.76 -10.25 20.93
CA TRP A 136 12.13 -10.64 20.65
C TRP A 136 12.81 -9.68 19.65
N VAL A 137 12.13 -9.26 18.59
CA VAL A 137 12.67 -8.28 17.63
C VAL A 137 12.95 -6.94 18.33
N PHE A 138 12.05 -6.48 19.18
CA PHE A 138 12.28 -5.28 19.99
C PHE A 138 13.55 -5.43 20.86
N GLU A 139 13.74 -6.56 21.51
CA GLU A 139 14.94 -6.84 22.31
C GLU A 139 16.22 -6.80 21.46
N GLN A 140 16.19 -7.37 20.25
CA GLN A 140 17.34 -7.30 19.34
C GLN A 140 17.63 -5.85 18.91
N MET A 141 16.61 -5.05 18.64
CA MET A 141 16.78 -3.62 18.37
C MET A 141 17.36 -2.87 19.57
N TYR A 142 16.91 -3.18 20.77
CA TYR A 142 17.47 -2.60 21.99
C TYR A 142 18.95 -2.92 22.15
N LYS A 143 19.35 -4.18 21.98
CA LYS A 143 20.75 -4.62 22.03
C LYS A 143 21.63 -3.93 21.00
N LYS A 144 21.06 -3.54 19.86
CA LYS A 144 21.76 -2.79 18.80
C LYS A 144 21.74 -1.26 19.01
N GLY A 145 21.08 -0.75 20.05
CA GLY A 145 20.90 0.68 20.27
C GLY A 145 19.91 1.33 19.29
N LEU A 146 19.07 0.53 18.62
CA LEU A 146 18.02 0.98 17.72
C LEU A 146 16.70 1.24 18.44
N ALA A 147 16.46 0.62 19.58
CA ALA A 147 15.38 0.94 20.48
C ALA A 147 15.93 1.68 21.70
N TYR A 148 15.39 2.86 21.98
CA TYR A 148 15.86 3.74 23.04
C TYR A 148 14.72 4.57 23.64
N GLU A 149 14.89 5.05 24.86
CA GLU A 149 13.97 5.99 25.49
C GLU A 149 14.41 7.43 25.25
N ALA A 150 13.43 8.28 24.98
CA ALA A 150 13.64 9.72 24.89
C ALA A 150 12.39 10.48 25.34
N GLU A 151 12.61 11.69 25.88
CA GLU A 151 11.52 12.63 26.10
C GLU A 151 11.35 13.47 24.83
N VAL A 152 10.22 13.25 24.14
CA VAL A 152 9.95 13.84 22.82
C VAL A 152 8.58 14.50 22.78
N PRO A 153 8.39 15.54 21.96
CA PRO A 153 7.08 16.10 21.73
C PRO A 153 6.21 15.14 20.92
N VAL A 154 5.08 14.73 21.50
CA VAL A 154 4.12 13.79 20.91
C VAL A 154 2.75 14.44 20.77
N ASN A 155 1.89 13.85 19.94
CA ASN A 155 0.48 14.21 19.83
C ASN A 155 -0.31 13.44 20.89
N TRP A 156 -0.76 14.12 21.93
CA TRP A 156 -1.51 13.53 23.02
C TRP A 156 -3.01 13.82 22.87
N SER A 157 -3.83 12.81 22.94
CA SER A 157 -5.29 12.95 23.04
C SER A 157 -5.76 12.62 24.46
N PRO A 158 -6.20 13.59 25.26
CA PRO A 158 -6.73 13.32 26.61
C PRO A 158 -7.97 12.43 26.61
N ASP A 159 -8.85 12.61 25.60
CA ASP A 159 -10.08 11.83 25.46
C ASP A 159 -9.82 10.35 25.17
N LEU A 160 -8.77 10.08 24.40
CA LEU A 160 -8.31 8.72 24.14
C LEU A 160 -7.34 8.22 25.21
N GLY A 161 -6.72 9.11 25.99
CA GLY A 161 -5.71 8.77 27.00
C GLY A 161 -4.44 8.15 26.40
N THR A 162 -4.05 8.55 25.18
CA THR A 162 -2.89 7.99 24.50
C THR A 162 -2.26 8.96 23.52
N VAL A 163 -1.03 8.63 23.15
CA VAL A 163 -0.33 9.22 21.99
C VAL A 163 -0.98 8.73 20.70
N VAL A 164 -1.11 9.63 19.73
CA VAL A 164 -1.55 9.34 18.36
C VAL A 164 -0.46 9.75 17.36
N ALA A 165 -0.28 8.96 16.31
CA ALA A 165 0.72 9.24 15.29
C ALA A 165 0.37 10.51 14.50
N ASN A 166 1.37 11.15 13.88
CA ASN A 166 1.16 12.37 13.08
C ASN A 166 0.14 12.16 11.95
N GLU A 167 0.14 10.98 11.35
CA GLU A 167 -0.76 10.60 10.25
C GLU A 167 -2.22 10.42 10.68
N GLU A 168 -2.46 10.35 11.98
CA GLU A 168 -3.80 10.16 12.58
C GLU A 168 -4.40 11.47 13.11
N VAL A 169 -3.72 12.60 12.88
CA VAL A 169 -4.19 13.93 13.32
C VAL A 169 -4.58 14.77 12.10
N ILE A 170 -5.81 15.27 12.08
CA ILE A 170 -6.38 16.14 11.06
C ILE A 170 -7.00 17.36 11.75
N ASP A 171 -6.56 18.56 11.37
CA ASP A 171 -7.06 19.83 11.93
C ASP A 171 -7.05 19.88 13.50
N GLY A 172 -5.97 19.37 14.10
CA GLY A 172 -5.79 19.35 15.56
C GLY A 172 -6.68 18.34 16.29
N LYS A 173 -7.28 17.41 15.56
CA LYS A 173 -8.15 16.36 16.11
C LYS A 173 -7.74 14.99 15.61
N THR A 174 -8.10 13.97 16.35
CA THR A 174 -7.91 12.60 15.89
C THR A 174 -8.81 12.30 14.70
N GLU A 175 -8.27 11.62 13.68
CA GLU A 175 -9.04 11.14 12.51
C GLU A 175 -10.26 10.31 12.94
N ARG A 176 -10.07 9.47 13.97
CA ARG A 176 -11.15 8.68 14.55
C ARG A 176 -11.70 9.36 15.79
N GLY A 177 -12.98 9.67 15.76
CA GLY A 177 -13.73 10.27 16.89
C GLY A 177 -13.66 11.79 16.97
N GLY A 178 -12.76 12.45 16.21
CA GLY A 178 -12.67 13.91 16.19
C GLY A 178 -12.27 14.55 17.52
N TYR A 179 -11.49 13.84 18.34
CA TYR A 179 -11.06 14.31 19.67
C TYR A 179 -9.91 15.31 19.56
N PRO A 180 -9.86 16.36 20.41
CA PRO A 180 -8.75 17.29 20.44
C PRO A 180 -7.41 16.60 20.72
N VAL A 181 -6.36 17.12 20.06
CA VAL A 181 -4.98 16.65 20.22
C VAL A 181 -4.11 17.82 20.65
N TYR A 182 -3.21 17.58 21.60
CA TYR A 182 -2.29 18.57 22.13
C TYR A 182 -0.85 18.08 22.01
N ARG A 183 0.07 19.00 21.70
CA ARG A 183 1.51 18.68 21.77
C ARG A 183 1.95 18.63 23.22
N ARG A 184 2.64 17.56 23.57
CA ARG A 184 3.14 17.33 24.93
C ARG A 184 4.47 16.60 24.87
N ASN A 185 5.44 17.03 25.69
CA ASN A 185 6.65 16.25 25.91
C ASN A 185 6.35 15.07 26.80
N MET A 186 6.68 13.87 26.31
CA MET A 186 6.49 12.62 27.03
C MET A 186 7.66 11.68 26.80
N ARG A 187 7.96 10.89 27.82
CA ARG A 187 8.88 9.75 27.70
C ARG A 187 8.28 8.72 26.74
N GLN A 188 9.02 8.36 25.73
CA GLN A 188 8.66 7.39 24.70
C GLN A 188 9.77 6.41 24.44
N TRP A 189 9.41 5.15 24.16
CA TRP A 189 10.28 4.27 23.41
C TRP A 189 10.29 4.70 21.95
N MET A 190 11.49 4.77 21.38
CA MET A 190 11.71 5.16 20.00
C MET A 190 12.45 4.07 19.27
N LEU A 191 12.07 3.79 18.03
CA LEU A 191 12.84 2.95 17.12
C LEU A 191 13.58 3.82 16.11
N LYS A 192 14.91 3.64 16.01
CA LYS A 192 15.82 4.50 15.24
C LYS A 192 15.75 4.22 13.74
N MET A 193 14.60 4.49 13.15
CA MET A 193 14.33 4.30 11.72
C MET A 193 15.21 5.19 10.84
N THR A 194 15.61 6.36 11.34
CA THR A 194 16.52 7.29 10.66
C THR A 194 17.89 6.68 10.36
N ALA A 195 18.34 5.69 11.13
CA ALA A 195 19.58 4.96 10.86
C ALA A 195 19.54 4.15 9.55
N TYR A 196 18.34 3.90 9.02
CA TYR A 196 18.11 3.14 7.80
C TYR A 196 17.61 4.02 6.63
N ALA A 197 17.55 5.33 6.81
CA ALA A 197 16.95 6.25 5.84
C ALA A 197 17.53 6.11 4.42
N ASP A 198 18.87 6.07 4.28
CA ASP A 198 19.52 5.93 2.97
C ASP A 198 19.19 4.57 2.33
N ARG A 199 19.26 3.48 3.08
CA ARG A 199 18.94 2.13 2.58
C ARG A 199 17.47 2.00 2.19
N LEU A 200 16.57 2.66 2.93
CA LEU A 200 15.14 2.72 2.60
C LEU A 200 14.89 3.46 1.28
N LEU A 201 15.74 4.42 0.92
CA LEU A 201 15.68 5.10 -0.38
C LEU A 201 16.31 4.29 -1.50
N GLU A 202 17.55 3.81 -1.30
CA GLU A 202 18.36 3.14 -2.31
C GLU A 202 17.67 1.86 -2.82
N ASP A 203 17.14 1.06 -1.90
CA ASP A 203 16.53 -0.23 -2.25
C ASP A 203 15.12 -0.11 -2.87
N LEU A 204 14.52 1.10 -2.96
CA LEU A 204 13.25 1.32 -3.65
C LEU A 204 13.37 1.11 -5.17
N ASP A 205 14.51 1.41 -5.75
CA ASP A 205 14.66 1.41 -7.20
C ASP A 205 14.55 -0.01 -7.80
N ASP A 206 14.90 -1.03 -7.03
CA ASP A 206 14.85 -2.44 -7.42
C ASP A 206 13.47 -3.10 -7.23
N LEU A 207 12.50 -2.37 -6.70
CA LEU A 207 11.16 -2.88 -6.39
C LEU A 207 10.18 -2.64 -7.54
N ASP A 208 9.40 -3.67 -7.89
CA ASP A 208 8.27 -3.58 -8.82
C ASP A 208 7.02 -3.06 -8.07
N TRP A 209 7.10 -1.80 -7.67
CA TRP A 209 6.06 -1.11 -6.93
C TRP A 209 5.48 0.04 -7.75
N PRO A 210 4.21 0.44 -7.54
CA PRO A 210 3.63 1.61 -8.16
C PRO A 210 4.47 2.87 -7.88
N GLU A 211 4.81 3.62 -8.93
CA GLU A 211 5.66 4.81 -8.78
C GLU A 211 5.10 5.84 -7.78
N PRO A 212 3.77 6.10 -7.71
CA PRO A 212 3.22 6.98 -6.69
C PRO A 212 3.55 6.55 -5.24
N VAL A 213 3.58 5.25 -4.96
CA VAL A 213 3.94 4.73 -3.63
C VAL A 213 5.42 4.95 -3.34
N LYS A 214 6.30 4.71 -4.32
CA LYS A 214 7.73 4.99 -4.19
C LYS A 214 7.96 6.49 -3.93
N GLU A 215 7.28 7.36 -4.67
CA GLU A 215 7.37 8.81 -4.47
C GLU A 215 6.86 9.25 -3.09
N MET A 216 5.76 8.66 -2.60
CA MET A 216 5.29 8.92 -1.24
C MET A 216 6.37 8.57 -0.20
N GLN A 217 7.06 7.44 -0.34
CA GLN A 217 8.14 7.06 0.56
C GLN A 217 9.35 7.96 0.42
N ARG A 218 9.79 8.30 -0.79
CA ARG A 218 10.89 9.24 -1.04
C ARG A 218 10.61 10.59 -0.39
N ASN A 219 9.42 11.13 -0.58
CA ASN A 219 9.00 12.40 -0.01
C ASN A 219 8.89 12.35 1.51
N TRP A 220 8.42 11.24 2.06
CA TRP A 220 8.32 11.03 3.50
C TRP A 220 9.69 10.94 4.17
N ILE A 221 10.60 10.20 3.57
CA ILE A 221 12.00 10.12 4.03
C ILE A 221 12.68 11.47 3.84
N GLY A 222 12.44 12.16 2.72
CA GLY A 222 12.78 13.54 2.49
C GLY A 222 14.27 13.82 2.68
N ARG A 223 15.13 13.03 2.03
CA ARG A 223 16.58 13.22 2.05
C ARG A 223 16.94 14.53 1.40
N SER A 224 17.67 15.37 2.11
CA SER A 224 18.20 16.64 1.60
C SER A 224 19.68 16.79 1.91
N VAL A 225 20.43 17.31 0.94
CA VAL A 225 21.85 17.61 1.07
C VAL A 225 22.02 19.13 1.11
N GLY A 226 22.71 19.60 2.12
CA GLY A 226 22.93 21.03 2.31
C GLY A 226 24.10 21.30 3.22
N ALA A 227 23.99 22.36 3.99
CA ALA A 227 24.98 22.76 5.01
C ALA A 227 24.28 23.04 6.35
N GLN A 228 24.92 22.62 7.42
CA GLN A 228 24.66 23.13 8.75
C GLN A 228 25.51 24.38 8.93
N VAL A 229 24.90 25.46 9.38
CA VAL A 229 25.59 26.77 9.55
C VAL A 229 25.35 27.29 10.95
N THR A 230 26.39 27.70 11.64
CA THR A 230 26.34 28.20 13.01
C THR A 230 26.21 29.71 13.01
N PHE A 231 25.13 30.21 13.59
CA PHE A 231 24.90 31.63 13.85
C PHE A 231 25.22 31.98 15.30
N LYS A 232 25.90 33.08 15.52
CA LYS A 232 26.12 33.66 16.85
C LYS A 232 24.97 34.57 17.21
N ILE A 233 24.60 34.60 18.49
CA ILE A 233 23.59 35.55 19.00
C ILE A 233 24.34 36.83 19.36
N LYS A 234 23.80 37.97 18.91
CA LYS A 234 24.37 39.27 19.20
C LYS A 234 24.48 39.50 20.71
N ASP A 235 25.61 40.06 21.16
CA ASP A 235 25.89 40.40 22.57
C ASP A 235 25.78 39.18 23.52
N SER A 236 26.05 37.98 23.01
CA SER A 236 26.03 36.73 23.76
C SER A 236 27.10 35.75 23.26
N ASP A 237 27.52 34.84 24.14
CA ASP A 237 28.37 33.68 23.76
C ASP A 237 27.58 32.51 23.19
N LYS A 238 26.23 32.64 23.14
CA LYS A 238 25.36 31.59 22.65
C LYS A 238 25.35 31.54 21.12
N THR A 239 25.16 30.33 20.61
CA THR A 239 25.05 30.04 19.19
C THR A 239 23.87 29.15 18.93
N PHE A 240 23.44 29.08 17.69
CA PHE A 240 22.51 28.05 17.21
C PHE A 240 22.88 27.67 15.78
N ASP A 241 22.55 26.44 15.43
CA ASP A 241 22.78 25.91 14.10
C ASP A 241 21.52 25.98 13.28
N ILE A 242 21.63 26.31 12.01
CA ILE A 242 20.58 26.14 11.00
C ILE A 242 21.01 25.10 9.98
N PHE A 243 20.03 24.45 9.37
CA PHE A 243 20.25 23.62 8.18
C PHE A 243 19.61 24.28 6.96
N THR A 244 20.38 24.35 5.85
CA THR A 244 19.86 24.87 4.59
C THR A 244 20.30 24.01 3.40
N THR A 245 19.40 23.78 2.45
CA THR A 245 19.72 23.18 1.14
C THR A 245 20.27 24.21 0.15
N ARG A 246 20.23 25.50 0.53
CA ARG A 246 20.68 26.64 -0.28
C ARG A 246 21.73 27.46 0.45
N PRO A 247 22.87 26.85 0.84
CA PRO A 247 23.96 27.61 1.49
C PRO A 247 24.49 28.73 0.60
N ASP A 248 24.38 28.59 -0.72
CA ASP A 248 24.74 29.59 -1.72
C ASP A 248 24.02 30.94 -1.55
N THR A 249 22.85 30.95 -0.93
CA THR A 249 22.04 32.18 -0.73
C THR A 249 22.24 32.83 0.63
N LEU A 250 23.22 32.40 1.43
CA LEU A 250 23.46 32.87 2.78
C LEU A 250 23.68 34.38 2.87
N PHE A 251 24.29 35.00 1.85
CA PHE A 251 24.43 36.47 1.75
C PHE A 251 23.07 37.20 1.69
N GLY A 252 22.03 36.54 1.23
CA GLY A 252 20.65 37.06 1.16
C GLY A 252 19.84 36.86 2.42
N CYS A 253 20.34 36.16 3.42
CA CYS A 253 19.65 35.93 4.68
C CYS A 253 19.30 37.25 5.35
N SER A 254 18.00 37.50 5.57
CA SER A 254 17.50 38.73 6.16
C SER A 254 16.89 38.56 7.55
N TYR A 255 16.57 37.33 7.93
CA TYR A 255 16.13 36.96 9.28
C TYR A 255 16.33 35.45 9.51
N THR A 256 16.27 35.03 10.77
CA THR A 256 16.29 33.64 11.18
C THR A 256 15.03 33.30 11.95
N VAL A 257 14.63 32.03 11.92
CA VAL A 257 13.42 31.56 12.58
C VAL A 257 13.73 30.32 13.42
N LEU A 258 13.34 30.35 14.68
CA LEU A 258 13.38 29.20 15.58
C LEU A 258 12.02 28.55 15.70
N ALA A 259 12.02 27.24 15.93
CA ALA A 259 10.81 26.54 16.35
C ALA A 259 10.31 27.08 17.68
N PRO A 260 8.99 27.27 17.87
CA PRO A 260 8.44 27.75 19.13
C PRO A 260 8.85 26.93 20.37
N GLU A 261 9.09 25.63 20.19
CA GLU A 261 9.48 24.68 21.24
C GLU A 261 11.00 24.66 21.50
N ASN A 262 11.78 25.38 20.74
CA ASN A 262 13.24 25.42 20.93
C ASN A 262 13.58 26.07 22.28
N LYS A 263 14.37 25.37 23.12
CA LYS A 263 14.74 25.83 24.45
C LYS A 263 15.42 27.20 24.43
N LEU A 264 16.18 27.49 23.38
CA LEU A 264 16.85 28.75 23.20
C LEU A 264 15.91 29.96 23.18
N VAL A 265 14.66 29.78 22.71
CA VAL A 265 13.65 30.85 22.62
C VAL A 265 13.42 31.52 23.98
N GLN A 266 13.28 30.73 25.05
CA GLN A 266 13.08 31.28 26.39
C GLN A 266 14.29 32.00 26.93
N GLU A 267 15.48 31.60 26.48
CA GLU A 267 16.76 32.17 26.95
C GLU A 267 17.12 33.52 26.29
N ILE A 268 16.75 33.70 25.01
CA ILE A 268 17.14 34.86 24.20
C ILE A 268 16.03 35.90 24.06
N THR A 269 14.78 35.53 24.33
CA THR A 269 13.64 36.46 24.22
C THR A 269 13.85 37.63 25.20
N THR A 270 13.81 38.84 24.67
CA THR A 270 13.94 40.05 25.49
C THR A 270 12.66 40.27 26.31
N ASP A 271 12.80 40.95 27.44
CA ASP A 271 11.69 41.19 28.38
C ASP A 271 10.50 41.88 27.72
N GLY A 272 10.73 42.80 26.79
CA GLY A 272 9.67 43.49 26.05
C GLY A 272 8.84 42.62 25.09
N HIS A 273 9.36 41.46 24.72
CA HIS A 273 8.70 40.52 23.77
C HIS A 273 8.23 39.21 24.43
N ARG A 274 8.52 39.03 25.72
CA ARG A 274 8.29 37.76 26.44
C ARG A 274 6.81 37.37 26.48
N ASP A 275 5.90 38.29 26.73
CA ASP A 275 4.48 38.03 26.82
C ASP A 275 3.90 37.61 25.45
N GLU A 276 4.29 38.28 24.38
CA GLU A 276 3.85 37.98 23.02
C GLU A 276 4.39 36.62 22.54
N VAL A 277 5.65 36.33 22.82
CA VAL A 277 6.29 35.03 22.51
C VAL A 277 5.57 33.90 23.25
N ASN A 278 5.34 34.05 24.56
CA ASN A 278 4.65 33.03 25.34
C ASN A 278 3.19 32.78 24.88
N ALA A 279 2.48 33.85 24.54
CA ALA A 279 1.12 33.74 23.98
C ALA A 279 1.11 32.99 22.64
N TYR A 280 2.10 33.27 21.79
CA TYR A 280 2.24 32.59 20.51
C TYR A 280 2.57 31.08 20.69
N ILE A 281 3.52 30.73 21.55
CA ILE A 281 3.88 29.32 21.87
C ILE A 281 2.62 28.57 22.30
N LYS A 282 1.85 29.12 23.23
CA LYS A 282 0.62 28.50 23.70
C LYS A 282 -0.41 28.28 22.59
N LYS A 283 -0.52 29.22 21.65
CA LYS A 283 -1.41 29.10 20.49
C LYS A 283 -0.99 27.95 19.55
N ILE A 284 0.32 27.67 19.45
CA ILE A 284 0.84 26.66 18.54
C ILE A 284 0.82 25.25 19.13
N GLU A 285 0.79 25.11 20.45
CA GLU A 285 0.81 23.81 21.15
C GLU A 285 -0.26 22.81 20.67
N SER A 286 -1.41 23.29 20.18
CA SER A 286 -2.50 22.43 19.69
C SER A 286 -2.38 22.01 18.21
N LYS A 287 -1.37 22.50 17.47
CA LYS A 287 -1.22 22.21 16.05
C LYS A 287 -0.32 21.00 15.82
N SER A 288 -0.74 20.10 14.94
CA SER A 288 0.12 19.01 14.46
C SER A 288 1.24 19.53 13.55
N ASP A 289 2.30 18.75 13.40
CA ASP A 289 3.40 19.09 12.49
C ASP A 289 2.94 19.19 11.03
N LEU A 290 1.95 18.37 10.64
CA LEU A 290 1.37 18.40 9.29
C LEU A 290 0.66 19.73 9.03
N GLU A 291 -0.19 20.19 9.96
CA GLU A 291 -0.87 21.49 9.86
C GLU A 291 0.09 22.67 9.87
N ARG A 292 1.20 22.53 10.60
CA ARG A 292 2.23 23.59 10.70
C ARG A 292 3.02 23.75 9.41
N THR A 293 3.19 22.68 8.63
CA THR A 293 4.00 22.67 7.38
C THR A 293 3.14 22.87 6.12
N ASP A 294 1.85 23.08 6.22
CA ASP A 294 0.98 23.38 5.07
C ASP A 294 1.41 24.69 4.40
N LEU A 295 1.79 24.59 3.11
CA LEU A 295 2.27 25.70 2.32
C LEU A 295 1.18 26.75 1.99
N ASN A 296 -0.08 26.35 1.97
CA ASN A 296 -1.21 27.21 1.62
C ASN A 296 -1.73 28.04 2.81
N LYS A 297 -1.12 27.89 3.96
CA LYS A 297 -1.54 28.55 5.18
C LYS A 297 -0.98 29.96 5.31
N ASP A 298 -1.75 30.82 5.96
CA ASP A 298 -1.31 32.15 6.40
C ASP A 298 -0.06 32.07 7.27
N LYS A 299 0.98 32.81 6.92
CA LYS A 299 2.25 32.82 7.68
C LYS A 299 2.04 33.56 9.00
N THR A 300 2.43 32.96 10.09
CA THR A 300 2.36 33.53 11.43
C THR A 300 3.72 33.50 12.12
N GLY A 301 3.98 34.41 12.99
CA GLY A 301 5.26 34.45 13.73
C GLY A 301 5.33 35.64 14.67
N VAL A 302 6.29 35.60 15.59
CA VAL A 302 6.55 36.66 16.57
C VAL A 302 8.06 36.91 16.64
N PHE A 303 8.44 38.18 16.74
CA PHE A 303 9.82 38.60 16.94
C PHE A 303 10.25 38.38 18.39
N THR A 304 11.44 37.81 18.61
CA THR A 304 11.97 37.53 19.97
C THR A 304 12.61 38.72 20.63
N GLY A 305 12.84 39.79 19.89
CA GLY A 305 13.67 40.96 20.33
C GLY A 305 15.19 40.72 20.21
N ALA A 306 15.63 39.50 19.90
CA ALA A 306 17.03 39.15 19.76
C ALA A 306 17.51 39.16 18.30
N TYR A 307 18.79 39.28 18.08
CA TYR A 307 19.43 39.28 16.76
C TYR A 307 20.50 38.19 16.68
N ALA A 308 20.69 37.64 15.50
CA ALA A 308 21.77 36.73 15.16
C ALA A 308 22.78 37.45 14.23
N ILE A 309 24.04 36.99 14.23
CA ILE A 309 25.07 37.47 13.33
C ILE A 309 25.23 36.48 12.19
N ASN A 310 24.99 36.94 10.97
CA ASN A 310 25.26 36.14 9.77
C ASN A 310 26.76 35.89 9.60
N PRO A 311 27.23 34.64 9.60
CA PRO A 311 28.65 34.34 9.61
C PRO A 311 29.39 34.76 8.34
N VAL A 312 28.72 34.88 7.18
CA VAL A 312 29.43 35.23 5.92
C VAL A 312 29.69 36.71 5.76
N ASN A 313 28.86 37.58 6.35
CA ASN A 313 28.99 39.05 6.12
C ASN A 313 28.93 39.89 7.40
N GLY A 314 28.80 39.25 8.57
CA GLY A 314 28.75 39.92 9.86
C GLY A 314 27.49 40.76 10.11
N LYS A 315 26.50 40.72 9.25
CA LYS A 315 25.27 41.49 9.41
C LYS A 315 24.39 40.93 10.51
N GLU A 316 23.73 41.81 11.22
CA GLU A 316 22.71 41.46 12.22
C GLU A 316 21.39 41.12 11.53
N VAL A 317 20.77 40.00 11.89
CA VAL A 317 19.47 39.54 11.40
C VAL A 317 18.54 39.23 12.58
N PRO A 318 17.26 39.66 12.54
CA PRO A 318 16.36 39.42 13.67
C PRO A 318 16.01 37.93 13.79
N ILE A 319 15.80 37.48 15.02
CA ILE A 319 15.41 36.11 15.35
C ILE A 319 13.91 36.09 15.64
N TRP A 320 13.17 35.36 14.81
CA TRP A 320 11.74 35.15 14.93
C TRP A 320 11.42 33.74 15.44
N ILE A 321 10.24 33.54 15.94
CA ILE A 321 9.62 32.20 16.08
C ILE A 321 8.43 32.10 15.12
N SER A 322 8.22 30.93 14.54
CA SER A 322 7.10 30.67 13.64
C SER A 322 6.70 29.19 13.67
N ASP A 323 5.42 28.94 13.42
CA ASP A 323 4.86 27.59 13.44
C ASP A 323 5.34 26.70 12.29
N TYR A 324 5.87 27.26 11.20
CA TYR A 324 6.38 26.45 10.09
C TYR A 324 7.76 25.82 10.35
N VAL A 325 8.44 26.23 11.41
CA VAL A 325 9.73 25.61 11.83
C VAL A 325 9.45 24.59 12.92
N LEU A 326 9.90 23.37 12.69
CA LEU A 326 9.69 22.26 13.60
C LEU A 326 10.96 21.96 14.41
N ALA A 327 10.84 21.85 15.73
CA ALA A 327 11.98 21.47 16.60
C ALA A 327 12.50 20.06 16.30
N SER A 328 11.67 19.22 15.71
CA SER A 328 11.95 17.83 15.35
C SER A 328 12.59 17.64 13.98
N TYR A 329 12.74 18.70 13.19
CA TYR A 329 13.39 18.66 11.88
C TYR A 329 14.64 19.53 11.83
N GLY A 330 15.75 18.89 11.41
CA GLY A 330 17.04 19.56 11.36
C GLY A 330 17.53 20.01 12.73
N THR A 331 17.81 21.29 12.84
CA THR A 331 18.30 21.93 14.07
C THR A 331 17.18 22.63 14.86
N GLY A 332 15.94 22.59 14.37
CA GLY A 332 14.85 23.39 14.93
C GLY A 332 15.01 24.89 14.68
N ALA A 333 15.85 25.28 13.72
CA ALA A 333 16.11 26.65 13.31
C ALA A 333 16.38 26.72 11.80
N VAL A 334 15.98 27.79 11.16
CA VAL A 334 16.20 28.04 9.73
C VAL A 334 16.68 29.44 9.49
N MET A 335 17.49 29.67 8.44
CA MET A 335 17.69 30.96 7.85
C MET A 335 16.59 31.27 6.85
N ALA A 336 16.27 32.52 6.68
CA ALA A 336 15.27 32.96 5.69
C ALA A 336 15.91 33.86 4.61
N VAL A 337 15.58 33.52 3.36
CA VAL A 337 16.07 34.27 2.18
C VAL A 337 14.86 34.64 1.31
N PRO A 338 14.15 35.72 1.65
CA PRO A 338 12.89 36.10 1.00
C PRO A 338 12.99 36.35 -0.50
N ALA A 339 14.17 36.70 -1.00
CA ALA A 339 14.38 36.92 -2.42
C ALA A 339 14.27 35.63 -3.26
N HIS A 340 14.50 34.43 -2.65
CA HIS A 340 14.69 33.16 -3.36
C HIS A 340 13.95 31.96 -2.74
N ASP A 341 12.98 32.24 -1.87
CA ASP A 341 12.06 31.27 -1.28
C ASP A 341 10.67 31.89 -1.12
N ASP A 342 9.64 31.25 -1.68
CA ASP A 342 8.26 31.80 -1.70
C ASP A 342 7.68 31.94 -0.29
N ARG A 343 7.96 30.97 0.59
CA ARG A 343 7.48 31.00 1.97
C ARG A 343 8.12 32.15 2.76
N ASP A 344 9.44 32.31 2.60
CA ASP A 344 10.19 33.39 3.26
C ASP A 344 9.77 34.74 2.70
N TYR A 345 9.45 34.82 1.40
CA TYR A 345 8.94 36.01 0.75
C TYR A 345 7.60 36.46 1.33
N ASP A 346 6.65 35.55 1.44
CA ASP A 346 5.33 35.83 2.01
C ASP A 346 5.43 36.31 3.47
N PHE A 347 6.29 35.66 4.26
CA PHE A 347 6.56 36.05 5.64
C PHE A 347 7.20 37.45 5.71
N ALA A 348 8.22 37.71 4.90
CA ALA A 348 8.89 39.00 4.86
C ALA A 348 7.94 40.13 4.42
N LYS A 349 7.06 39.89 3.44
CA LYS A 349 6.04 40.85 3.03
C LYS A 349 5.05 41.15 4.15
N LYS A 350 4.60 40.13 4.88
CA LYS A 350 3.65 40.28 5.98
C LYS A 350 4.24 41.07 7.14
N PHE A 351 5.51 40.86 7.45
CA PHE A 351 6.17 41.47 8.62
C PHE A 351 7.13 42.62 8.27
N ASP A 352 7.08 43.08 7.03
CA ASP A 352 7.88 44.21 6.52
C ASP A 352 9.39 44.00 6.73
N LEU A 353 9.91 42.80 6.42
CA LEU A 353 11.32 42.42 6.55
C LEU A 353 12.05 42.62 5.23
N PRO A 354 13.38 42.86 5.26
CA PRO A 354 14.19 43.09 4.06
C PRO A 354 14.19 41.90 3.11
N ILE A 355 14.15 42.18 1.79
CA ILE A 355 14.26 41.20 0.72
C ILE A 355 15.55 41.48 -0.06
N ASN A 356 16.57 40.67 0.18
CA ASN A 356 17.92 40.88 -0.37
C ASN A 356 18.19 39.93 -1.54
N GLN A 357 18.27 40.47 -2.75
CA GLN A 357 18.53 39.69 -3.95
C GLN A 357 19.98 39.23 -4.05
N VAL A 358 20.16 37.90 -4.25
CA VAL A 358 21.50 37.30 -4.43
C VAL A 358 21.63 36.43 -5.67
N LEU A 359 20.58 36.30 -6.45
CA LEU A 359 20.58 35.71 -7.79
C LEU A 359 20.02 36.70 -8.79
N GLU A 360 20.64 36.76 -9.97
CA GLU A 360 20.19 37.60 -11.07
C GLU A 360 18.92 37.06 -11.68
N GLY A 361 17.88 37.87 -11.84
CA GLY A 361 16.61 37.52 -12.48
C GLY A 361 15.39 37.86 -11.61
N GLY A 362 14.22 37.68 -12.21
CA GLY A 362 12.93 37.86 -11.55
C GLY A 362 12.54 39.32 -11.28
N ASN A 363 11.37 39.48 -10.69
CA ASN A 363 10.82 40.75 -10.23
C ASN A 363 10.36 40.62 -8.77
N LEU A 364 11.24 40.97 -7.85
CA LEU A 364 11.02 40.83 -6.41
C LEU A 364 9.89 41.71 -5.86
N SER A 365 9.38 42.65 -6.65
CA SER A 365 8.20 43.40 -6.23
C SER A 365 6.93 42.56 -6.29
N LYS A 366 6.93 41.50 -7.09
CA LYS A 366 5.78 40.61 -7.33
C LYS A 366 5.87 39.25 -6.63
N ALA A 367 7.06 38.60 -6.66
CA ALA A 367 7.28 37.29 -6.11
C ALA A 367 8.76 37.01 -5.86
N ALA A 368 9.09 35.98 -5.10
CA ALA A 368 10.45 35.45 -4.99
C ALA A 368 10.93 34.93 -6.35
N PHE A 369 12.24 34.96 -6.56
CA PHE A 369 12.88 34.36 -7.72
C PHE A 369 13.49 33.02 -7.31
N THR A 370 12.82 31.94 -7.65
CA THR A 370 13.20 30.56 -7.27
C THR A 370 13.87 29.77 -8.38
N GLU A 371 14.04 30.37 -9.56
CA GLU A 371 14.67 29.76 -10.72
C GLU A 371 16.21 29.85 -10.63
N ASP A 372 16.90 29.22 -11.58
CA ASP A 372 18.34 29.25 -11.68
C ASP A 372 18.84 30.64 -12.17
N GLY A 373 19.99 31.07 -11.69
CA GLY A 373 20.59 32.34 -12.02
C GLY A 373 22.02 32.45 -11.54
N GLN A 374 22.75 33.48 -12.04
CA GLN A 374 24.09 33.78 -11.56
C GLN A 374 24.03 34.56 -10.24
N HIS A 375 24.96 34.26 -9.33
CA HIS A 375 25.04 34.97 -8.06
C HIS A 375 25.47 36.42 -8.24
N ILE A 376 24.77 37.30 -7.53
CA ILE A 376 25.05 38.75 -7.39
C ILE A 376 24.99 39.09 -5.90
N ASN A 377 25.57 40.22 -5.52
CA ASN A 377 25.58 40.74 -4.13
C ASN A 377 26.07 39.69 -3.10
N SER A 378 26.97 38.81 -3.52
CA SER A 378 27.39 37.63 -2.76
C SER A 378 28.90 37.46 -2.76
N GLU A 379 29.64 38.57 -2.84
CA GLU A 379 31.10 38.65 -2.75
C GLU A 379 31.82 37.57 -3.58
N PHE A 380 32.47 36.59 -2.92
CA PHE A 380 33.22 35.52 -3.57
C PHE A 380 32.37 34.52 -4.39
N LEU A 381 31.09 34.60 -4.28
CA LEU A 381 30.16 33.78 -5.09
C LEU A 381 29.68 34.47 -6.37
N ASN A 382 29.92 35.80 -6.51
CA ASN A 382 29.39 36.54 -7.65
C ASN A 382 29.83 35.92 -8.99
N GLY A 383 28.85 35.79 -9.92
CA GLY A 383 29.08 35.23 -11.23
C GLY A 383 29.03 33.69 -11.29
N LEU A 384 28.93 32.98 -10.16
CA LEU A 384 28.79 31.53 -10.14
C LEU A 384 27.33 31.08 -10.31
N ASN A 385 27.16 29.94 -10.97
CA ASN A 385 25.88 29.24 -10.96
C ASN A 385 25.57 28.62 -9.58
N ILE A 386 24.36 28.18 -9.35
CA ILE A 386 23.93 27.63 -8.04
C ILE A 386 24.80 26.46 -7.60
N LYS A 387 25.12 25.52 -8.50
CA LYS A 387 25.87 24.31 -8.18
C LYS A 387 27.25 24.60 -7.66
N ASP A 388 27.97 25.46 -8.38
CA ASP A 388 29.36 25.85 -8.03
C ASP A 388 29.40 26.75 -6.80
N ALA A 389 28.41 27.64 -6.66
CA ALA A 389 28.25 28.48 -5.50
C ALA A 389 27.98 27.69 -4.21
N LYS A 390 27.11 26.67 -4.27
CA LYS A 390 26.85 25.76 -3.14
C LYS A 390 28.14 25.10 -2.67
N LYS A 391 28.91 24.54 -3.60
CA LYS A 391 30.17 23.89 -3.26
C LYS A 391 31.14 24.89 -2.62
N LYS A 392 31.34 26.04 -3.25
CA LYS A 392 32.27 27.07 -2.76
C LYS A 392 31.87 27.63 -1.40
N MET A 393 30.55 27.77 -1.15
CA MET A 393 30.08 28.22 0.15
C MET A 393 30.34 27.17 1.24
N VAL A 394 30.10 25.91 0.95
CA VAL A 394 30.37 24.81 1.91
C VAL A 394 31.84 24.76 2.25
N ASP A 395 32.72 24.80 1.24
CA ASP A 395 34.19 24.84 1.45
C ASP A 395 34.56 26.03 2.33
N TRP A 396 34.01 27.24 2.09
CA TRP A 396 34.23 28.43 2.89
C TRP A 396 33.76 28.29 4.34
N LEU A 397 32.58 27.71 4.56
CA LEU A 397 32.02 27.50 5.91
C LEU A 397 32.87 26.52 6.74
N GLU A 398 33.41 25.48 6.12
CA GLU A 398 34.33 24.53 6.76
C GLU A 398 35.67 25.17 7.10
N GLU A 399 36.28 25.95 6.17
CA GLU A 399 37.52 26.68 6.38
C GLU A 399 37.45 27.70 7.54
N HIS A 400 36.26 28.32 7.73
CA HIS A 400 36.04 29.33 8.77
C HIS A 400 35.43 28.76 10.07
N ASN A 401 35.27 27.41 10.16
CA ASN A 401 34.70 26.71 11.32
C ASN A 401 33.33 27.25 11.74
N CYS A 402 32.53 27.68 10.80
CA CYS A 402 31.15 28.17 11.04
C CYS A 402 30.07 27.37 10.33
N GLY A 403 30.40 26.20 9.76
CA GLY A 403 29.45 25.26 9.18
C GLY A 403 30.14 24.07 8.54
N GLU A 404 29.31 23.10 8.12
CA GLU A 404 29.79 21.87 7.49
C GLU A 404 28.73 21.34 6.50
N LYS A 405 29.16 20.49 5.55
CA LYS A 405 28.23 19.75 4.70
C LYS A 405 27.40 18.80 5.55
N LYS A 406 26.09 18.79 5.30
CA LYS A 406 25.15 17.95 6.07
C LYS A 406 24.12 17.30 5.19
N VAL A 407 23.77 16.06 5.55
CA VAL A 407 22.60 15.37 5.00
C VAL A 407 21.55 15.32 6.08
N ASN A 408 20.34 15.74 5.76
CA ASN A 408 19.20 15.71 6.66
C ASN A 408 18.04 14.90 6.05
N TYR A 409 17.18 14.43 6.92
CA TYR A 409 15.98 13.68 6.55
C TYR A 409 14.75 14.30 7.21
N LYS A 410 13.60 14.28 6.52
CA LYS A 410 12.30 14.56 7.14
C LYS A 410 11.83 13.41 8.01
N LEU A 411 12.26 12.19 7.64
CA LEU A 411 11.97 10.98 8.39
C LEU A 411 12.38 11.15 9.86
N ARG A 412 11.54 10.68 10.75
CA ARG A 412 11.78 10.64 12.19
C ARG A 412 11.88 9.21 12.67
N ASP A 413 12.47 9.05 13.85
CA ASP A 413 12.39 7.79 14.55
C ASP A 413 10.93 7.50 14.93
N TRP A 414 10.58 6.25 14.95
CA TRP A 414 9.22 5.81 15.21
C TRP A 414 8.93 5.86 16.70
N ASP A 415 7.92 6.64 17.12
CA ASP A 415 7.41 6.66 18.48
C ASP A 415 6.66 5.35 18.77
N PHE A 416 7.23 4.54 19.66
CA PHE A 416 6.87 3.13 19.80
C PHE A 416 6.09 2.78 21.07
N SER A 417 5.79 3.77 21.92
CA SER A 417 5.02 3.59 23.15
C SER A 417 3.57 3.97 22.98
N ARG A 418 2.66 3.11 23.46
CA ARG A 418 1.23 3.42 23.57
C ARG A 418 0.74 3.21 24.98
N GLN A 419 -0.05 4.16 25.48
CA GLN A 419 -0.64 4.15 26.81
C GLN A 419 -1.96 3.37 26.76
N ARG A 420 -1.85 2.10 26.32
CA ARG A 420 -2.95 1.20 26.03
C ARG A 420 -2.79 -0.12 26.73
N TYR A 421 -3.91 -0.78 27.01
CA TYR A 421 -3.96 -2.15 27.50
C TYR A 421 -3.81 -3.15 26.35
N TRP A 422 -4.61 -3.03 25.29
CA TRP A 422 -4.69 -4.02 24.21
C TRP A 422 -3.59 -3.82 23.17
N GLY A 423 -2.41 -4.31 23.50
CA GLY A 423 -1.20 -4.26 22.70
C GLY A 423 -0.12 -5.16 23.28
N GLU A 424 0.95 -5.37 22.52
CA GLU A 424 2.09 -6.15 22.98
C GLU A 424 2.81 -5.44 24.14
N PRO A 425 2.99 -6.11 25.30
CA PRO A 425 3.84 -5.55 26.37
C PRO A 425 5.27 -5.35 25.87
N ILE A 426 5.84 -4.19 26.17
CA ILE A 426 7.26 -3.92 25.89
C ILE A 426 8.11 -4.65 26.93
N PRO A 427 9.04 -5.55 26.54
CA PRO A 427 9.73 -6.46 27.44
C PRO A 427 10.91 -5.79 28.16
N VAL A 428 10.65 -4.75 28.94
CA VAL A 428 11.63 -3.95 29.66
C VAL A 428 11.27 -3.87 31.15
N ILE A 429 12.30 -3.85 31.99
CA ILE A 429 12.20 -3.65 33.44
C ILE A 429 13.00 -2.40 33.82
N HIS A 430 12.36 -1.50 34.57
CA HIS A 430 12.96 -0.30 35.13
C HIS A 430 13.30 -0.59 36.60
N TRP A 431 14.58 -0.59 36.95
CA TRP A 431 15.05 -0.89 38.27
C TRP A 431 15.09 0.35 39.17
N GLU A 432 14.94 0.17 40.49
CA GLU A 432 14.98 1.26 41.45
C GLU A 432 16.32 2.01 41.52
N ASP A 433 17.40 1.39 41.03
CA ASP A 433 18.72 2.04 40.89
C ASP A 433 18.85 2.97 39.66
N GLY A 434 17.76 3.14 38.91
CA GLY A 434 17.70 3.98 37.71
C GLY A 434 18.20 3.32 36.44
N THR A 435 18.57 2.02 36.49
CA THR A 435 18.93 1.25 35.28
C THR A 435 17.72 0.55 34.66
N THR A 436 17.86 0.17 33.40
CA THR A 436 16.87 -0.63 32.69
C THR A 436 17.50 -1.93 32.21
N SER A 437 16.70 -2.98 32.12
CA SER A 437 17.08 -4.24 31.49
C SER A 437 15.94 -4.83 30.69
N LEU A 438 16.29 -5.70 29.73
CA LEU A 438 15.30 -6.51 29.02
C LEU A 438 14.78 -7.64 29.92
N VAL A 439 13.58 -8.11 29.64
CA VAL A 439 13.10 -9.39 30.11
C VAL A 439 13.99 -10.49 29.49
N PRO A 440 14.49 -11.49 30.22
CA PRO A 440 15.26 -12.56 29.63
C PRO A 440 14.53 -13.27 28.47
N GLU A 441 15.22 -13.58 27.38
CA GLU A 441 14.60 -14.20 26.18
C GLU A 441 13.89 -15.53 26.48
N ASP A 442 14.40 -16.30 27.42
CA ASP A 442 13.80 -17.57 27.86
C ASP A 442 12.50 -17.37 28.67
N GLN A 443 12.21 -16.15 29.09
CA GLN A 443 10.96 -15.77 29.77
C GLN A 443 9.94 -15.16 28.80
N LEU A 444 10.28 -14.99 27.53
CA LEU A 444 9.31 -14.56 26.50
C LEU A 444 8.37 -15.72 26.13
N PRO A 445 7.11 -15.45 25.84
CA PRO A 445 6.48 -14.12 25.79
C PRO A 445 6.22 -13.54 27.19
N LEU A 446 6.51 -12.25 27.36
CA LEU A 446 5.93 -11.47 28.45
C LEU A 446 4.45 -11.31 28.16
N ARG A 447 3.62 -12.12 28.80
CA ARG A 447 2.17 -12.18 28.50
C ARG A 447 1.46 -10.94 28.99
N LEU A 448 0.53 -10.43 28.15
CA LEU A 448 -0.42 -9.41 28.56
C LEU A 448 -1.30 -9.98 29.68
N PRO A 449 -1.32 -9.39 30.87
CA PRO A 449 -2.10 -9.90 31.99
C PRO A 449 -3.59 -9.61 31.76
N HIS A 450 -4.46 -10.48 32.28
CA HIS A 450 -5.89 -10.19 32.27
C HIS A 450 -6.19 -9.00 33.17
N ALA A 451 -6.98 -8.05 32.69
CA ALA A 451 -7.45 -6.88 33.43
C ALA A 451 -8.97 -6.70 33.25
N THR A 452 -9.63 -6.41 34.36
CA THR A 452 -11.07 -6.11 34.40
C THR A 452 -11.35 -4.63 34.15
N ASP A 453 -10.41 -3.74 34.53
CA ASP A 453 -10.45 -2.31 34.26
C ASP A 453 -9.32 -1.95 33.29
N ILE A 454 -9.68 -1.65 32.03
CA ILE A 454 -8.79 -1.26 30.96
C ILE A 454 -8.96 0.21 30.55
N LYS A 455 -9.64 1.01 31.40
CA LYS A 455 -9.84 2.43 31.09
C LYS A 455 -8.51 3.17 31.12
N PRO A 456 -8.28 4.06 30.14
CA PRO A 456 -7.13 4.96 30.20
C PRO A 456 -7.10 5.76 31.51
N SER A 457 -5.92 5.88 32.10
CA SER A 457 -5.75 6.58 33.39
C SER A 457 -5.89 8.11 33.29
N GLY A 458 -5.86 8.66 32.07
CA GLY A 458 -5.74 10.11 31.82
C GLY A 458 -4.34 10.67 32.13
N THR A 459 -3.40 9.81 32.53
CA THR A 459 -1.99 10.11 32.76
C THR A 459 -1.13 9.53 31.65
N PRO A 460 0.17 9.82 31.56
CA PRO A 460 1.09 9.20 30.61
C PRO A 460 1.28 7.69 30.80
N GLU A 461 0.71 7.11 31.86
CA GLU A 461 0.81 5.69 32.17
C GLU A 461 -0.33 4.88 31.53
N SER A 462 0.00 3.68 31.07
CA SER A 462 -0.96 2.70 30.57
C SER A 462 -1.85 2.15 31.72
N PRO A 463 -3.06 1.64 31.43
CA PRO A 463 -3.87 0.89 32.37
C PRO A 463 -3.14 -0.27 33.06
N LEU A 464 -2.11 -0.84 32.44
CA LEU A 464 -1.26 -1.88 33.05
C LEU A 464 -0.58 -1.41 34.34
N ALA A 465 -0.34 -0.12 34.52
CA ALA A 465 0.26 0.45 35.71
C ALA A 465 -0.58 0.18 36.99
N ASN A 466 -1.88 -0.06 36.86
CA ASN A 466 -2.78 -0.38 37.98
C ASN A 466 -2.68 -1.84 38.43
N LEU A 467 -2.04 -2.72 37.62
CA LEU A 467 -1.86 -4.14 37.96
C LEU A 467 -0.56 -4.34 38.74
N THR A 468 -0.55 -3.92 39.99
CA THR A 468 0.65 -3.87 40.85
C THR A 468 1.37 -5.19 40.97
N ASP A 469 0.66 -6.31 41.01
CA ASP A 469 1.27 -7.67 41.08
C ASP A 469 2.00 -8.04 39.81
N TRP A 470 1.57 -7.53 38.66
CA TRP A 470 2.25 -7.74 37.40
C TRP A 470 3.38 -6.73 37.18
N VAL A 471 3.18 -5.48 37.57
CA VAL A 471 4.14 -4.38 37.36
C VAL A 471 5.39 -4.56 38.23
N ASN A 472 5.23 -4.88 39.50
CA ASN A 472 6.32 -4.98 40.46
C ASN A 472 7.08 -6.32 40.28
N VAL A 473 8.38 -6.24 40.18
CA VAL A 473 9.27 -7.40 40.02
C VAL A 473 10.43 -7.32 41.03
N VAL A 474 10.91 -8.48 41.43
CA VAL A 474 12.10 -8.63 42.26
C VAL A 474 12.97 -9.69 41.57
N ASP A 475 14.24 -9.40 41.32
CA ASP A 475 15.17 -10.36 40.76
C ASP A 475 15.71 -11.36 41.82
N GLU A 476 16.52 -12.32 41.36
CA GLU A 476 17.13 -13.36 42.22
C GLU A 476 18.02 -12.78 43.34
N ASN A 477 18.50 -11.54 43.17
CA ASN A 477 19.37 -10.85 44.16
C ASN A 477 18.57 -9.95 45.11
N GLY A 478 17.23 -9.96 44.97
CA GLY A 478 16.33 -9.08 45.79
C GLY A 478 16.23 -7.65 45.28
N ARG A 479 16.75 -7.36 44.08
CA ARG A 479 16.66 -6.06 43.43
C ARG A 479 15.23 -5.81 42.95
N LYS A 480 14.67 -4.67 43.32
CA LYS A 480 13.29 -4.31 42.98
C LYS A 480 13.24 -3.50 41.70
N GLY A 481 12.19 -3.71 40.94
CA GLY A 481 11.94 -2.97 39.71
C GLY A 481 10.47 -2.97 39.29
N LYS A 482 10.19 -2.26 38.19
CA LYS A 482 8.85 -2.21 37.60
C LYS A 482 8.94 -2.58 36.13
N ARG A 483 8.04 -3.41 35.65
CA ARG A 483 7.88 -3.63 34.22
C ARG A 483 7.43 -2.37 33.54
N GLU A 484 7.86 -2.19 32.28
CA GLU A 484 7.30 -1.16 31.38
C GLU A 484 5.80 -1.40 31.23
N THR A 485 5.02 -0.32 31.41
CA THR A 485 3.56 -0.41 31.34
C THR A 485 2.99 -0.01 30.00
N ASN A 486 3.73 0.71 29.17
CA ASN A 486 3.33 1.03 27.81
C ASN A 486 3.38 -0.21 26.92
N THR A 487 2.50 -0.25 25.94
CA THR A 487 2.43 -1.30 24.93
C THR A 487 2.98 -0.80 23.58
N MET A 488 3.27 -1.72 22.69
CA MET A 488 3.69 -1.41 21.34
C MET A 488 2.51 -0.89 20.49
N PRO A 489 2.76 -0.11 19.43
CA PRO A 489 1.71 0.22 18.46
C PRO A 489 1.27 -1.05 17.72
N ASN A 490 0.02 -1.08 17.23
CA ASN A 490 -0.50 -2.23 16.45
C ASN A 490 0.33 -2.55 15.20
N TRP A 491 1.02 -1.57 14.62
CA TRP A 491 1.93 -1.75 13.49
C TRP A 491 3.16 -2.62 13.80
N ALA A 492 3.49 -2.84 15.06
CA ALA A 492 4.62 -3.70 15.45
C ALA A 492 4.38 -5.15 14.99
N GLY A 493 3.23 -5.72 15.35
CA GLY A 493 2.85 -7.07 14.96
C GLY A 493 2.73 -7.26 13.45
N SER A 494 2.23 -6.25 12.73
CA SER A 494 2.08 -6.31 11.27
C SER A 494 3.37 -6.04 10.49
N SER A 495 4.46 -5.65 11.15
CA SER A 495 5.74 -5.37 10.47
C SER A 495 6.51 -6.61 10.04
N TRP A 496 6.11 -7.82 10.49
CA TRP A 496 6.87 -9.04 10.21
C TRP A 496 6.00 -10.29 9.94
N TYR A 497 4.69 -10.17 9.90
CA TYR A 497 3.74 -11.30 9.80
C TYR A 497 3.95 -12.20 8.59
N TYR A 498 4.38 -11.64 7.46
CA TYR A 498 4.71 -12.38 6.24
C TYR A 498 5.86 -13.38 6.43
N LEU A 499 6.74 -13.16 7.41
CA LEU A 499 7.79 -14.10 7.78
C LEU A 499 7.21 -15.28 8.56
N ARG A 500 6.29 -14.98 9.49
CA ARG A 500 5.69 -16.02 10.35
C ARG A 500 4.81 -16.98 9.56
N TYR A 501 4.16 -16.52 8.50
CA TYR A 501 3.41 -17.39 7.60
C TYR A 501 4.26 -18.48 6.95
N VAL A 502 5.53 -18.24 6.75
CA VAL A 502 6.46 -19.24 6.18
C VAL A 502 6.70 -20.39 7.13
N ASP A 503 6.72 -20.12 8.44
CA ASP A 503 7.01 -21.13 9.49
C ASP A 503 6.21 -20.84 10.77
N PRO A 504 4.87 -20.98 10.73
CA PRO A 504 3.98 -20.45 11.77
C PRO A 504 4.03 -21.22 13.08
N HIS A 505 4.50 -22.46 13.08
CA HIS A 505 4.52 -23.36 14.25
C HIS A 505 5.92 -23.48 14.90
N ASN A 506 6.88 -22.69 14.45
CA ASN A 506 8.23 -22.70 15.01
C ASN A 506 8.22 -22.05 16.40
N ASP A 507 8.64 -22.81 17.42
CA ASP A 507 8.71 -22.37 18.82
C ASP A 507 10.12 -21.94 19.25
N LYS A 508 11.14 -22.16 18.40
CA LYS A 508 12.55 -21.90 18.69
C LYS A 508 13.04 -20.57 18.12
N GLU A 509 12.49 -20.17 17.00
CA GLU A 509 12.87 -18.93 16.28
C GLU A 509 11.66 -18.33 15.55
N LEU A 510 11.80 -17.10 15.15
CA LEU A 510 10.76 -16.32 14.43
C LEU A 510 10.27 -17.08 13.19
N ALA A 511 11.20 -17.61 12.41
CA ALA A 511 10.99 -18.55 11.30
C ALA A 511 12.33 -19.15 10.90
N ASP A 512 12.33 -20.37 10.38
CA ASP A 512 13.52 -21.06 9.90
C ASP A 512 14.14 -20.31 8.70
N TYR A 513 15.46 -20.06 8.78
CA TYR A 513 16.18 -19.31 7.77
C TYR A 513 16.15 -19.96 6.38
N ASP A 514 16.28 -21.28 6.30
CA ASP A 514 16.29 -22.00 5.02
C ASP A 514 14.90 -21.99 4.38
N LEU A 515 13.83 -22.02 5.17
CA LEU A 515 12.47 -21.85 4.67
C LEU A 515 12.25 -20.41 4.17
N LEU A 516 12.72 -19.41 4.92
CA LEU A 516 12.65 -18.00 4.47
C LEU A 516 13.40 -17.80 3.15
N LYS A 517 14.55 -18.45 2.97
CA LYS A 517 15.33 -18.41 1.73
C LYS A 517 14.58 -18.98 0.53
N GLN A 518 13.69 -19.95 0.75
CA GLN A 518 12.87 -20.55 -0.33
C GLN A 518 11.69 -19.66 -0.74
N TRP A 519 11.15 -18.84 0.16
CA TRP A 519 9.90 -18.12 -0.05
C TRP A 519 10.06 -16.62 -0.21
N LEU A 520 11.14 -16.01 0.27
CA LEU A 520 11.36 -14.55 0.18
C LEU A 520 12.19 -14.14 -1.05
N PRO A 521 11.97 -12.93 -1.55
CA PRO A 521 10.93 -11.96 -1.14
C PRO A 521 9.54 -12.44 -1.53
N VAL A 522 8.50 -11.88 -0.91
CA VAL A 522 7.11 -12.12 -1.31
C VAL A 522 6.94 -11.74 -2.79
N ASP A 523 6.39 -12.66 -3.59
CA ASP A 523 6.30 -12.46 -5.05
C ASP A 523 5.26 -11.40 -5.43
N LEU A 524 4.09 -11.46 -4.80
CA LEU A 524 3.00 -10.52 -5.03
C LEU A 524 2.36 -10.11 -3.71
N TYR A 525 2.26 -8.80 -3.48
CA TYR A 525 1.58 -8.21 -2.34
C TYR A 525 0.48 -7.26 -2.81
N ILE A 526 -0.76 -7.54 -2.44
CA ILE A 526 -1.93 -6.71 -2.80
C ILE A 526 -2.49 -6.05 -1.54
N GLY A 527 -2.66 -4.74 -1.59
CA GLY A 527 -3.20 -3.98 -0.46
C GLY A 527 -3.32 -2.49 -0.73
N GLY A 528 -3.94 -1.76 0.19
CA GLY A 528 -4.28 -0.35 0.04
C GLY A 528 -3.07 0.59 -0.03
N ALA A 529 -3.16 1.62 -0.88
CA ALA A 529 -2.10 2.63 -1.03
C ALA A 529 -1.91 3.51 0.21
N GLU A 530 -2.89 3.58 1.11
CA GLU A 530 -2.83 4.30 2.38
C GLU A 530 -1.73 3.80 3.32
N HIS A 531 -1.21 2.61 3.07
CA HIS A 531 -0.12 2.00 3.83
C HIS A 531 1.28 2.40 3.37
N ALA A 532 1.40 3.22 2.32
CA ALA A 532 2.68 3.59 1.70
C ALA A 532 3.72 4.10 2.70
N VAL A 533 3.35 5.02 3.58
CA VAL A 533 4.24 5.63 4.59
C VAL A 533 3.98 5.12 6.02
N ARG A 534 3.14 4.13 6.17
CA ARG A 534 2.80 3.45 7.45
C ARG A 534 3.35 2.03 7.43
N HIS A 535 2.46 1.05 7.29
CA HIS A 535 2.81 -0.37 7.31
C HIS A 535 3.97 -0.74 6.39
N LEU A 536 3.95 -0.31 5.12
CA LEU A 536 4.98 -0.68 4.15
C LEU A 536 6.36 -0.14 4.54
N LEU A 537 6.41 1.08 5.08
CA LEU A 537 7.67 1.67 5.54
C LEU A 537 8.20 0.98 6.80
N TYR A 538 7.32 0.70 7.77
CA TYR A 538 7.68 -0.01 9.00
C TYR A 538 8.13 -1.45 8.73
N ALA A 539 7.42 -2.17 7.86
CA ALA A 539 7.79 -3.53 7.46
C ALA A 539 9.16 -3.57 6.77
N ARG A 540 9.44 -2.62 5.87
CA ARG A 540 10.75 -2.50 5.23
C ARG A 540 11.86 -2.20 6.22
N PHE A 541 11.62 -1.31 7.18
CA PHE A 541 12.57 -1.00 8.25
C PHE A 541 12.87 -2.24 9.11
N TRP A 542 11.85 -2.91 9.62
CA TRP A 542 12.00 -4.14 10.42
C TRP A 542 12.73 -5.23 9.64
N HIS A 543 12.39 -5.40 8.37
CA HIS A 543 13.03 -6.39 7.50
C HIS A 543 14.54 -6.12 7.33
N LYS A 544 14.94 -4.86 7.16
CA LYS A 544 16.35 -4.47 7.06
C LYS A 544 17.11 -4.70 8.37
N VAL A 545 16.48 -4.46 9.51
CA VAL A 545 17.07 -4.80 10.82
C VAL A 545 17.27 -6.31 10.93
N LEU A 546 16.27 -7.11 10.56
CA LEU A 546 16.34 -8.57 10.56
C LEU A 546 17.36 -9.10 9.54
N TYR A 547 17.53 -8.42 8.42
CA TYR A 547 18.60 -8.73 7.46
C TYR A 547 19.99 -8.52 8.05
N ASP A 548 20.22 -7.42 8.74
CA ASP A 548 21.48 -7.11 9.42
C ASP A 548 21.76 -8.08 10.59
N LEU A 549 20.72 -8.65 11.18
CA LEU A 549 20.82 -9.70 12.22
C LEU A 549 21.05 -11.09 11.63
N GLY A 550 20.97 -11.26 10.31
CA GLY A 550 21.07 -12.57 9.66
C GLY A 550 19.84 -13.46 9.83
N VAL A 551 18.69 -12.88 10.19
CA VAL A 551 17.42 -13.61 10.39
C VAL A 551 16.68 -13.83 9.08
N VAL A 552 16.76 -12.85 8.15
CA VAL A 552 16.16 -12.94 6.82
C VAL A 552 17.22 -12.86 5.71
N PRO A 553 17.01 -13.53 4.57
CA PRO A 553 18.01 -13.65 3.50
C PRO A 553 17.96 -12.51 2.48
N THR A 554 16.93 -11.65 2.51
CA THR A 554 16.69 -10.61 1.51
C THR A 554 16.72 -9.22 2.12
N LYS A 555 17.08 -8.21 1.33
CA LYS A 555 17.10 -6.81 1.78
C LYS A 555 15.71 -6.19 1.84
N GLU A 556 14.79 -6.71 1.03
CA GLU A 556 13.42 -6.22 0.91
C GLU A 556 12.41 -7.35 1.12
N PRO A 557 11.26 -7.04 1.74
CA PRO A 557 10.25 -8.05 2.05
C PRO A 557 9.36 -8.42 0.86
N PHE A 558 9.01 -7.44 -0.01
CA PHE A 558 7.99 -7.57 -1.03
C PHE A 558 8.55 -7.15 -2.39
N GLN A 559 8.54 -8.06 -3.38
CA GLN A 559 9.07 -7.76 -4.71
C GLN A 559 8.10 -6.93 -5.54
N ARG A 560 6.88 -7.44 -5.74
CA ARG A 560 5.83 -6.74 -6.48
C ARG A 560 4.71 -6.32 -5.53
N LEU A 561 4.40 -5.04 -5.55
CA LEU A 561 3.26 -4.45 -4.84
C LEU A 561 2.21 -4.02 -5.87
N TYR A 562 0.95 -4.31 -5.59
CA TYR A 562 -0.17 -3.77 -6.35
C TYR A 562 -1.20 -3.16 -5.40
N ASN A 563 -1.66 -1.96 -5.71
CA ASN A 563 -2.68 -1.28 -4.92
C ASN A 563 -4.03 -1.38 -5.62
N GLN A 564 -4.99 -2.05 -4.98
CA GLN A 564 -6.38 -1.99 -5.43
C GLN A 564 -6.97 -0.61 -5.14
N GLY A 565 -7.98 -0.24 -5.94
CA GLY A 565 -8.77 0.96 -5.70
C GLY A 565 -9.73 0.81 -4.50
N LEU A 566 -10.65 1.73 -4.37
CA LEU A 566 -11.69 1.69 -3.35
C LEU A 566 -13.03 1.35 -3.99
N ILE A 567 -13.78 0.44 -3.39
CA ILE A 567 -15.19 0.28 -3.70
C ILE A 567 -15.97 1.30 -2.87
N LEU A 568 -16.62 2.22 -3.58
CA LEU A 568 -17.41 3.31 -3.01
C LEU A 568 -18.89 2.91 -2.97
N LYS A 569 -19.67 3.63 -2.19
CA LYS A 569 -21.14 3.59 -2.24
C LYS A 569 -21.65 5.01 -2.28
N ASN A 570 -22.38 5.37 -3.36
CA ASN A 570 -22.84 6.72 -3.62
C ASN A 570 -21.67 7.74 -3.63
N HIS A 571 -20.57 7.39 -4.32
CA HIS A 571 -19.34 8.19 -4.45
C HIS A 571 -18.59 8.46 -3.13
N GLU A 572 -18.92 7.72 -2.07
CA GLU A 572 -18.28 7.85 -0.79
C GLU A 572 -17.63 6.53 -0.34
N LYS A 573 -16.51 6.64 0.38
CA LYS A 573 -15.88 5.49 1.03
C LYS A 573 -16.87 4.82 1.98
N MET A 574 -17.01 3.50 1.87
CA MET A 574 -17.83 2.71 2.80
C MET A 574 -17.27 2.80 4.21
N SER A 575 -18.11 3.14 5.16
CA SER A 575 -17.78 3.09 6.57
C SER A 575 -19.00 2.75 7.42
N LYS A 576 -18.75 2.05 8.52
CA LYS A 576 -19.81 1.65 9.47
C LYS A 576 -20.48 2.86 10.13
N SER A 577 -19.74 3.93 10.34
CA SER A 577 -20.25 5.17 10.91
C SER A 577 -21.21 5.93 9.98
N LYS A 578 -21.04 5.78 8.67
CA LYS A 578 -21.91 6.38 7.64
C LYS A 578 -23.12 5.52 7.31
N GLY A 579 -23.15 4.26 7.72
CA GLY A 579 -24.25 3.33 7.42
C GLY A 579 -24.38 2.95 5.94
N ASN A 580 -23.33 3.16 5.13
CA ASN A 580 -23.31 2.91 3.69
C ASN A 580 -22.57 1.61 3.30
N VAL A 581 -22.39 0.71 4.25
CA VAL A 581 -21.68 -0.57 4.05
C VAL A 581 -22.60 -1.59 3.38
N VAL A 582 -22.09 -2.28 2.34
CA VAL A 582 -22.74 -3.44 1.72
C VAL A 582 -22.13 -4.71 2.31
N ASN A 583 -22.99 -5.56 2.88
CA ASN A 583 -22.56 -6.83 3.50
C ASN A 583 -22.40 -7.92 2.44
N PRO A 584 -21.23 -8.55 2.31
CA PRO A 584 -21.01 -9.62 1.35
C PRO A 584 -21.89 -10.85 1.61
N ASP A 585 -22.31 -11.13 2.84
CA ASP A 585 -23.20 -12.24 3.16
C ASP A 585 -24.54 -12.14 2.42
N GLU A 586 -25.14 -10.94 2.35
CA GLU A 586 -26.40 -10.69 1.67
C GLU A 586 -26.27 -10.92 0.15
N VAL A 587 -25.19 -10.45 -0.43
CA VAL A 587 -24.89 -10.62 -1.87
C VAL A 587 -24.66 -12.09 -2.21
N ILE A 588 -23.92 -12.83 -1.37
CA ILE A 588 -23.66 -14.26 -1.56
C ILE A 588 -24.96 -15.07 -1.42
N ASP A 589 -25.78 -14.76 -0.44
CA ASP A 589 -27.05 -15.47 -0.23
C ASP A 589 -28.02 -15.30 -1.40
N GLU A 590 -28.00 -14.13 -2.05
CA GLU A 590 -28.88 -13.84 -3.20
C GLU A 590 -28.30 -14.34 -4.52
N TYR A 591 -27.02 -14.10 -4.80
CA TYR A 591 -26.42 -14.32 -6.13
C TYR A 591 -25.34 -15.41 -6.16
N GLY A 592 -24.80 -15.81 -5.00
CA GLY A 592 -23.69 -16.75 -4.89
C GLY A 592 -22.33 -16.06 -4.79
N ALA A 593 -21.38 -16.77 -4.18
CA ALA A 593 -20.00 -16.29 -4.00
C ALA A 593 -19.28 -16.08 -5.34
N ASP A 594 -19.47 -17.01 -6.29
CA ASP A 594 -18.83 -16.91 -7.61
C ASP A 594 -19.30 -15.66 -8.37
N SER A 595 -20.57 -15.29 -8.24
CA SER A 595 -21.14 -14.08 -8.85
C SER A 595 -20.56 -12.81 -8.24
N LEU A 596 -20.38 -12.78 -6.92
CA LEU A 596 -19.75 -11.67 -6.21
C LEU A 596 -18.28 -11.53 -6.62
N ARG A 597 -17.50 -12.61 -6.56
CA ARG A 597 -16.08 -12.63 -6.97
C ARG A 597 -15.92 -12.10 -8.39
N MET A 598 -16.75 -12.59 -9.31
CA MET A 598 -16.69 -12.16 -10.70
C MET A 598 -17.06 -10.68 -10.87
N TYR A 599 -18.06 -10.20 -10.15
CA TYR A 599 -18.46 -8.81 -10.20
C TYR A 599 -17.36 -7.88 -9.68
N GLU A 600 -16.75 -8.22 -8.55
CA GLU A 600 -15.61 -7.46 -7.97
C GLU A 600 -14.45 -7.28 -8.97
N MET A 601 -14.20 -8.30 -9.80
CA MET A 601 -13.13 -8.28 -10.80
C MET A 601 -13.56 -7.69 -12.14
N PHE A 602 -14.86 -7.58 -12.40
CA PHE A 602 -15.39 -7.12 -13.67
C PHE A 602 -15.80 -5.65 -13.69
N MET A 603 -16.07 -5.04 -12.54
CA MET A 603 -16.53 -3.65 -12.41
C MET A 603 -15.64 -2.64 -13.15
N GLY A 604 -14.33 -2.88 -13.17
CA GLY A 604 -13.34 -1.99 -13.79
C GLY A 604 -11.90 -2.45 -13.53
N PRO A 605 -10.91 -1.62 -13.87
CA PRO A 605 -9.52 -1.88 -13.51
C PRO A 605 -9.35 -2.00 -11.99
N LEU A 606 -8.52 -2.95 -11.54
CA LEU A 606 -8.33 -3.23 -10.12
C LEU A 606 -7.82 -2.03 -9.30
N ASP A 607 -7.05 -1.14 -9.91
CA ASP A 607 -6.48 0.07 -9.29
C ASP A 607 -7.42 1.28 -9.30
N ALA A 608 -8.58 1.17 -9.95
CA ALA A 608 -9.56 2.25 -10.01
C ALA A 608 -10.52 2.24 -8.81
N SER A 609 -10.88 3.41 -8.31
CA SER A 609 -12.00 3.55 -7.36
C SER A 609 -13.32 3.52 -8.12
N ILE A 610 -14.22 2.61 -7.73
CA ILE A 610 -15.46 2.31 -8.45
C ILE A 610 -16.64 2.32 -7.50
N ASP A 611 -17.75 2.92 -7.94
CA ASP A 611 -19.02 2.87 -7.20
C ASP A 611 -19.67 1.50 -7.30
N TRP A 612 -20.10 0.99 -6.16
CA TRP A 612 -20.85 -0.26 -6.08
C TRP A 612 -22.23 -0.13 -6.70
N ASP A 613 -22.55 -1.00 -7.66
CA ASP A 613 -23.90 -1.16 -8.23
C ASP A 613 -24.57 -2.40 -7.65
N ASP A 614 -25.70 -2.23 -6.98
CA ASP A 614 -26.46 -3.32 -6.38
C ASP A 614 -26.98 -4.35 -7.41
N ASN A 615 -27.10 -3.94 -8.68
CA ASN A 615 -27.50 -4.84 -9.79
C ASN A 615 -26.31 -5.57 -10.44
N GLY A 616 -25.10 -5.20 -10.10
CA GLY A 616 -23.88 -5.77 -10.69
C GLY A 616 -23.78 -7.28 -10.51
N PRO A 617 -23.91 -7.81 -9.27
CA PRO A 617 -23.84 -9.25 -9.04
C PRO A 617 -24.90 -10.06 -9.80
N ALA A 618 -26.08 -9.49 -10.05
CA ALA A 618 -27.11 -10.10 -10.88
C ALA A 618 -26.65 -10.29 -12.34
N SER A 619 -25.89 -9.34 -12.88
CA SER A 619 -25.36 -9.41 -14.24
C SER A 619 -24.31 -10.53 -14.40
N THR A 620 -23.40 -10.66 -13.47
CA THR A 620 -22.40 -11.74 -13.47
C THR A 620 -23.04 -13.11 -13.22
N LYS A 621 -24.07 -13.17 -12.35
CA LYS A 621 -24.87 -14.40 -12.20
C LYS A 621 -25.51 -14.84 -13.51
N LYS A 622 -26.10 -13.93 -14.28
CA LYS A 622 -26.67 -14.26 -15.60
C LYS A 622 -25.62 -14.83 -16.56
N PHE A 623 -24.42 -14.33 -16.53
CA PHE A 623 -23.31 -14.88 -17.33
C PHE A 623 -22.94 -16.29 -16.86
N LEU A 624 -22.78 -16.51 -15.56
CA LEU A 624 -22.46 -17.83 -15.01
C LEU A 624 -23.59 -18.84 -15.29
N ASP A 625 -24.84 -18.43 -15.21
CA ASP A 625 -25.99 -19.28 -15.59
C ASP A 625 -25.94 -19.65 -17.09
N ARG A 626 -25.44 -18.76 -17.96
CA ARG A 626 -25.21 -19.07 -19.39
C ARG A 626 -24.07 -20.10 -19.57
N VAL A 627 -23.01 -19.97 -18.82
CA VAL A 627 -21.87 -20.92 -18.82
C VAL A 627 -22.37 -22.31 -18.37
N TRP A 628 -23.13 -22.36 -17.28
CA TRP A 628 -23.72 -23.60 -16.80
C TRP A 628 -24.57 -24.29 -17.87
N ARG A 629 -25.54 -23.60 -18.46
CA ARG A 629 -26.40 -24.12 -19.52
C ARG A 629 -25.65 -24.54 -20.79
N LEU A 630 -24.52 -23.93 -21.07
CA LEU A 630 -23.69 -24.28 -22.23
C LEU A 630 -22.97 -25.61 -22.06
N PHE A 631 -22.51 -25.92 -20.85
CA PHE A 631 -21.69 -27.10 -20.56
C PHE A 631 -22.45 -28.23 -19.88
N VAL A 632 -23.58 -27.94 -19.25
CA VAL A 632 -24.34 -28.91 -18.46
C VAL A 632 -25.79 -29.04 -18.96
N ASN A 633 -26.24 -30.27 -19.10
CA ASN A 633 -27.61 -30.59 -19.39
C ASN A 633 -28.30 -31.12 -18.12
N ASP A 634 -29.24 -30.35 -17.58
CA ASP A 634 -30.05 -30.72 -16.40
C ASP A 634 -31.29 -31.49 -16.84
N LEU A 635 -31.16 -32.76 -17.05
CA LEU A 635 -32.31 -33.66 -17.25
C LEU A 635 -32.67 -34.35 -15.92
N ASP A 636 -33.90 -34.23 -15.50
CA ASP A 636 -34.45 -34.91 -14.32
C ASP A 636 -33.65 -34.70 -13.02
N LEU A 637 -33.17 -33.47 -12.80
CA LEU A 637 -32.32 -33.09 -11.66
C LEU A 637 -30.93 -33.76 -11.63
N LYS A 638 -30.53 -34.41 -12.70
CA LYS A 638 -29.17 -34.96 -12.88
C LYS A 638 -28.40 -34.11 -13.85
N ALA A 639 -27.33 -33.50 -13.34
CA ALA A 639 -26.38 -32.76 -14.16
C ALA A 639 -25.56 -33.76 -15.00
N ILE A 640 -25.59 -33.63 -16.30
CA ILE A 640 -24.82 -34.44 -17.26
C ILE A 640 -24.15 -33.52 -18.27
N PRO A 641 -23.02 -33.91 -18.89
CA PRO A 641 -22.39 -33.14 -19.93
C PRO A 641 -23.34 -32.83 -21.09
N GLN A 642 -23.26 -31.62 -21.63
CA GLN A 642 -24.04 -31.20 -22.78
C GLN A 642 -23.67 -32.06 -24.01
N GLU A 643 -24.68 -32.56 -24.75
CA GLU A 643 -24.47 -33.38 -25.95
C GLU A 643 -23.68 -32.72 -27.07
N ARG A 644 -23.65 -31.37 -27.08
CA ARG A 644 -22.86 -30.61 -28.05
C ARG A 644 -21.35 -30.63 -27.77
N ILE A 645 -20.93 -31.16 -26.61
CA ILE A 645 -19.51 -31.31 -26.27
C ILE A 645 -19.01 -32.62 -26.89
N VAL A 646 -18.10 -32.52 -27.86
CA VAL A 646 -17.64 -33.63 -28.69
C VAL A 646 -16.13 -33.76 -28.66
N ASP A 647 -15.61 -34.96 -28.88
CA ASP A 647 -14.17 -35.23 -28.90
C ASP A 647 -13.49 -34.72 -30.19
N LYS A 648 -14.25 -34.58 -31.28
CA LYS A 648 -13.71 -34.12 -32.56
C LYS A 648 -13.76 -32.61 -32.67
N ASN A 649 -12.61 -32.03 -32.98
CA ASN A 649 -12.48 -30.60 -33.27
C ASN A 649 -12.74 -30.37 -34.77
N ASP A 650 -13.68 -29.48 -35.09
CA ASP A 650 -13.98 -29.06 -36.49
C ASP A 650 -13.25 -27.77 -36.87
N GLY A 651 -12.51 -27.14 -35.94
CA GLY A 651 -11.71 -25.94 -36.18
C GLY A 651 -12.52 -24.63 -36.01
N GLU A 652 -13.85 -24.67 -35.86
CA GLU A 652 -14.68 -23.45 -35.79
C GLU A 652 -14.29 -22.52 -34.62
N LEU A 653 -13.88 -23.09 -33.49
CA LEU A 653 -13.52 -22.35 -32.28
C LEU A 653 -12.00 -22.16 -32.06
N ASP A 654 -11.17 -22.64 -32.97
CA ASP A 654 -9.72 -22.68 -32.80
C ASP A 654 -9.11 -21.32 -32.46
N LYS A 655 -9.41 -20.29 -33.26
CA LYS A 655 -8.85 -18.95 -33.09
C LYS A 655 -9.32 -18.33 -31.78
N VAL A 656 -10.62 -18.29 -31.53
CA VAL A 656 -11.19 -17.64 -30.33
C VAL A 656 -10.74 -18.34 -29.06
N TYR A 657 -10.54 -19.66 -29.09
CA TYR A 657 -10.01 -20.40 -27.94
C TYR A 657 -8.54 -20.02 -27.68
N ALA A 658 -7.69 -20.02 -28.72
CA ALA A 658 -6.28 -19.66 -28.59
C ALA A 658 -6.10 -18.21 -28.08
N GLU A 659 -6.88 -17.26 -28.62
CA GLU A 659 -6.92 -15.88 -28.16
C GLU A 659 -7.35 -15.78 -26.70
N THR A 660 -8.32 -16.58 -26.29
CA THR A 660 -8.84 -16.57 -24.91
C THR A 660 -7.81 -17.10 -23.92
N VAL A 661 -7.18 -18.25 -24.22
CA VAL A 661 -6.13 -18.80 -23.34
C VAL A 661 -4.98 -17.82 -23.20
N LYS A 662 -4.50 -17.25 -24.31
CA LYS A 662 -3.42 -16.27 -24.30
C LYS A 662 -3.79 -15.05 -23.45
N LYS A 663 -4.89 -14.40 -23.78
CA LYS A 663 -5.29 -13.14 -23.15
C LYS A 663 -5.59 -13.30 -21.67
N VAL A 664 -6.32 -14.32 -21.28
CA VAL A 664 -6.65 -14.57 -19.85
C VAL A 664 -5.39 -14.84 -19.05
N THR A 665 -4.44 -15.60 -19.59
CA THR A 665 -3.17 -15.88 -18.91
C THR A 665 -2.35 -14.61 -18.70
N GLU A 666 -2.19 -13.80 -19.76
CA GLU A 666 -1.44 -12.54 -19.71
C GLU A 666 -2.13 -11.50 -18.78
N ASP A 667 -3.46 -11.40 -18.87
CA ASP A 667 -4.24 -10.45 -18.07
C ASP A 667 -4.26 -10.83 -16.58
N PHE A 668 -4.29 -12.10 -16.23
CA PHE A 668 -4.20 -12.51 -14.82
C PHE A 668 -2.82 -12.23 -14.23
N ASP A 669 -1.74 -12.46 -14.97
CA ASP A 669 -0.39 -12.07 -14.54
C ASP A 669 -0.23 -10.55 -14.40
N ALA A 670 -0.89 -9.78 -15.27
CA ALA A 670 -0.88 -8.32 -15.26
C ALA A 670 -1.92 -7.71 -14.30
N LEU A 671 -2.77 -8.52 -13.66
CA LEU A 671 -3.88 -8.09 -12.79
C LEU A 671 -4.96 -7.29 -13.53
N HIS A 672 -5.18 -7.58 -14.81
CA HIS A 672 -6.21 -6.98 -15.67
C HIS A 672 -7.45 -7.89 -15.75
N PHE A 673 -8.07 -8.14 -14.61
CA PHE A 673 -9.14 -9.14 -14.49
C PHE A 673 -10.39 -8.79 -15.31
N ASN A 674 -10.76 -7.52 -15.41
CA ASN A 674 -11.92 -7.07 -16.16
C ASN A 674 -11.82 -7.39 -17.65
N THR A 675 -10.65 -7.23 -18.24
CA THR A 675 -10.42 -7.54 -19.66
C THR A 675 -10.30 -9.05 -19.91
N ALA A 676 -9.74 -9.81 -18.96
CA ALA A 676 -9.75 -11.26 -18.99
C ALA A 676 -11.18 -11.83 -18.98
N ILE A 677 -12.02 -11.33 -18.09
CA ILE A 677 -13.45 -11.73 -18.00
C ILE A 677 -14.20 -11.37 -19.30
N SER A 678 -13.96 -10.18 -19.85
CA SER A 678 -14.54 -9.77 -21.14
C SER A 678 -14.15 -10.73 -22.25
N GLN A 679 -12.89 -11.17 -22.31
CA GLN A 679 -12.44 -12.17 -23.30
C GLN A 679 -13.11 -13.53 -23.10
N MET A 680 -13.31 -13.94 -21.86
CA MET A 680 -14.06 -15.18 -21.57
C MET A 680 -15.51 -15.10 -22.03
N MET A 681 -16.14 -13.92 -21.92
CA MET A 681 -17.48 -13.70 -22.49
C MET A 681 -17.49 -13.79 -24.01
N VAL A 682 -16.45 -13.33 -24.70
CA VAL A 682 -16.29 -13.47 -26.16
C VAL A 682 -16.26 -14.94 -26.55
N PHE A 683 -15.49 -15.78 -25.83
CA PHE A 683 -15.46 -17.22 -26.07
C PHE A 683 -16.85 -17.86 -25.89
N ILE A 684 -17.55 -17.56 -24.81
CA ILE A 684 -18.89 -18.13 -24.56
C ILE A 684 -19.88 -17.71 -25.64
N ASN A 685 -19.82 -16.48 -26.13
CA ASN A 685 -20.67 -16.02 -27.22
C ASN A 685 -20.38 -16.78 -28.54
N ALA A 686 -19.13 -17.10 -28.83
CA ALA A 686 -18.77 -17.92 -29.98
C ALA A 686 -19.20 -19.38 -29.80
N ALA A 687 -18.93 -19.95 -28.63
CA ALA A 687 -19.29 -21.34 -28.31
C ALA A 687 -20.82 -21.60 -28.34
N GLN A 688 -21.62 -20.60 -27.96
CA GLN A 688 -23.07 -20.68 -28.06
C GLN A 688 -23.60 -20.79 -29.49
N LYS A 689 -22.88 -20.16 -30.44
CA LYS A 689 -23.26 -20.14 -31.87
C LYS A 689 -22.71 -21.37 -32.62
N ALA A 690 -21.59 -21.93 -32.14
CA ALA A 690 -20.98 -23.09 -32.77
C ALA A 690 -21.88 -24.33 -32.75
N LYS A 691 -21.77 -25.18 -33.77
CA LYS A 691 -22.53 -26.42 -33.86
C LYS A 691 -22.15 -27.42 -32.76
N SER A 692 -20.86 -27.49 -32.47
CA SER A 692 -20.30 -28.36 -31.45
C SER A 692 -19.16 -27.64 -30.73
N ILE A 693 -18.82 -28.14 -29.54
CA ILE A 693 -17.74 -27.61 -28.73
C ILE A 693 -16.74 -28.74 -28.50
N PRO A 694 -15.49 -28.63 -28.96
CA PRO A 694 -14.46 -29.62 -28.64
C PRO A 694 -14.32 -29.77 -27.11
N ARG A 695 -14.29 -31.00 -26.62
CA ARG A 695 -14.14 -31.29 -25.17
C ARG A 695 -12.89 -30.62 -24.60
N GLU A 696 -11.80 -30.66 -25.32
CA GLU A 696 -10.56 -30.00 -24.94
C GLU A 696 -10.75 -28.49 -24.68
N TYR A 697 -11.55 -27.81 -25.52
CA TYR A 697 -11.82 -26.37 -25.38
C TYR A 697 -12.83 -26.09 -24.28
N ALA A 698 -13.81 -26.96 -24.08
CA ALA A 698 -14.72 -26.85 -22.94
C ALA A 698 -13.97 -26.99 -21.61
N GLU A 699 -13.15 -28.03 -21.47
CA GLU A 699 -12.31 -28.25 -20.28
C GLU A 699 -11.27 -27.16 -20.08
N GLY A 700 -10.64 -26.67 -21.15
CA GLY A 700 -9.70 -25.56 -21.13
C GLY A 700 -10.37 -24.27 -20.63
N PHE A 701 -11.56 -23.95 -21.12
CA PHE A 701 -12.31 -22.79 -20.66
C PHE A 701 -12.72 -22.89 -19.18
N VAL A 702 -13.15 -24.06 -18.74
CA VAL A 702 -13.50 -24.31 -17.32
C VAL A 702 -12.28 -24.06 -16.43
N LYS A 703 -11.07 -24.47 -16.86
CA LYS A 703 -9.83 -24.18 -16.15
C LYS A 703 -9.49 -22.68 -16.11
N LEU A 704 -9.77 -21.95 -17.19
CA LEU A 704 -9.54 -20.49 -17.24
C LEU A 704 -10.48 -19.72 -16.31
N LEU A 705 -11.74 -20.15 -16.21
CA LEU A 705 -12.74 -19.47 -15.38
C LEU A 705 -12.67 -19.92 -13.91
N ALA A 706 -12.09 -21.07 -13.61
CA ALA A 706 -12.00 -21.61 -12.25
C ALA A 706 -11.39 -20.64 -11.22
N PRO A 707 -10.35 -19.87 -11.51
CA PRO A 707 -9.83 -18.88 -10.55
C PRO A 707 -10.86 -17.82 -10.17
N VAL A 708 -11.74 -17.43 -11.07
CA VAL A 708 -12.76 -16.39 -10.86
C VAL A 708 -14.01 -16.98 -10.18
N ALA A 709 -14.51 -18.12 -10.69
CA ALA A 709 -15.73 -18.78 -10.24
C ALA A 709 -15.46 -20.24 -9.82
N PRO A 710 -14.70 -20.45 -8.72
CA PRO A 710 -14.16 -21.76 -8.40
C PRO A 710 -15.20 -22.81 -8.07
N HIS A 711 -16.30 -22.44 -7.42
CA HIS A 711 -17.31 -23.41 -7.00
C HIS A 711 -18.06 -24.01 -8.21
N MET A 712 -18.53 -23.17 -9.12
CA MET A 712 -19.23 -23.63 -10.31
C MET A 712 -18.28 -24.44 -11.21
N MET A 713 -17.04 -24.02 -11.35
CA MET A 713 -16.08 -24.71 -12.22
C MET A 713 -15.63 -26.05 -11.65
N GLU A 714 -15.54 -26.21 -10.35
CA GLU A 714 -15.36 -27.52 -9.71
C GLU A 714 -16.53 -28.46 -10.03
N GLU A 715 -17.76 -27.96 -9.95
CA GLU A 715 -18.97 -28.77 -10.23
C GLU A 715 -19.00 -29.19 -11.69
N ILE A 716 -18.75 -28.28 -12.64
CA ILE A 716 -18.71 -28.60 -14.07
C ILE A 716 -17.56 -29.58 -14.36
N TRP A 717 -16.41 -29.44 -13.72
CA TRP A 717 -15.27 -30.35 -13.85
C TRP A 717 -15.65 -31.78 -13.43
N GLN A 718 -16.34 -31.91 -12.33
CA GLN A 718 -16.87 -33.21 -11.88
C GLN A 718 -17.93 -33.77 -12.84
N VAL A 719 -18.81 -32.91 -13.36
CA VAL A 719 -19.82 -33.33 -14.38
C VAL A 719 -19.14 -33.86 -15.65
N PHE A 720 -17.96 -33.34 -16.01
CA PHE A 720 -17.18 -33.83 -17.14
C PHE A 720 -16.52 -35.20 -16.89
N GLY A 721 -16.64 -35.75 -15.68
CA GLY A 721 -16.14 -37.07 -15.31
C GLY A 721 -14.77 -37.09 -14.63
N HIS A 722 -14.34 -35.97 -14.12
CA HIS A 722 -13.08 -35.88 -13.33
C HIS A 722 -13.38 -36.09 -11.85
N ASP A 723 -12.68 -37.03 -11.22
CA ASP A 723 -12.80 -37.34 -9.79
C ASP A 723 -11.99 -36.41 -8.90
N GLU A 724 -10.88 -35.91 -9.41
CA GLU A 724 -10.00 -34.97 -8.68
C GLU A 724 -10.48 -33.52 -8.85
N SER A 725 -10.16 -32.68 -7.84
CA SER A 725 -10.43 -31.25 -7.88
C SER A 725 -9.75 -30.58 -9.08
N ILE A 726 -10.44 -29.64 -9.71
CA ILE A 726 -9.86 -28.78 -10.76
C ILE A 726 -8.64 -27.99 -10.29
N THR A 727 -8.49 -27.80 -8.99
CA THR A 727 -7.33 -27.14 -8.37
C THR A 727 -6.01 -27.79 -8.78
N TYR A 728 -6.01 -29.13 -9.02
CA TYR A 728 -4.82 -29.87 -9.42
C TYR A 728 -4.65 -29.99 -10.95
N ALA A 729 -5.60 -29.51 -11.73
CA ALA A 729 -5.56 -29.57 -13.19
C ALA A 729 -4.51 -28.57 -13.71
N LYS A 730 -3.81 -29.00 -14.78
CA LYS A 730 -2.82 -28.13 -15.42
C LYS A 730 -3.50 -26.98 -16.15
N TRP A 731 -2.89 -25.80 -16.05
CA TRP A 731 -3.30 -24.61 -16.79
C TRP A 731 -3.37 -24.90 -18.29
N PRO A 732 -4.41 -24.45 -19.01
CA PRO A 732 -4.55 -24.75 -20.43
C PRO A 732 -3.46 -24.06 -21.26
N THR A 733 -3.11 -24.72 -22.35
CA THR A 733 -2.20 -24.19 -23.37
C THR A 733 -2.94 -23.97 -24.69
N TYR A 734 -2.34 -23.24 -25.59
CA TYR A 734 -2.87 -23.00 -26.93
C TYR A 734 -1.80 -23.20 -27.99
N ASP A 735 -2.22 -23.49 -29.23
CA ASP A 735 -1.34 -23.55 -30.38
C ASP A 735 -1.18 -22.14 -30.99
N PRO A 736 0.03 -21.55 -30.97
CA PRO A 736 0.26 -20.22 -31.53
C PRO A 736 -0.11 -20.10 -33.02
N ALA A 737 -0.05 -21.20 -33.78
CA ALA A 737 -0.45 -21.21 -35.18
C ALA A 737 -1.93 -20.87 -35.39
N LYS A 738 -2.78 -21.14 -34.39
CA LYS A 738 -4.21 -20.84 -34.43
C LYS A 738 -4.57 -19.36 -34.15
N LEU A 739 -3.60 -18.55 -33.74
CA LEU A 739 -3.77 -17.10 -33.59
C LEU A 739 -3.67 -16.34 -34.90
N VAL A 740 -3.06 -16.96 -35.93
CA VAL A 740 -2.87 -16.34 -37.23
C VAL A 740 -4.18 -16.39 -38.00
N GLU A 741 -4.63 -15.26 -38.51
CA GLU A 741 -5.76 -15.22 -39.44
C GLU A 741 -5.37 -15.95 -40.74
N SER A 742 -6.01 -17.10 -40.94
CA SER A 742 -5.89 -17.81 -42.24
C SER A 742 -6.72 -17.13 -43.32
N THR A 743 -7.71 -16.32 -42.95
CA THR A 743 -8.57 -15.56 -43.86
C THR A 743 -8.74 -14.11 -43.40
N VAL A 744 -8.94 -13.23 -44.34
CA VAL A 744 -9.19 -11.79 -44.16
C VAL A 744 -10.44 -11.37 -44.90
N GLU A 745 -11.22 -10.48 -44.36
CA GLU A 745 -12.37 -9.91 -45.03
C GLU A 745 -11.91 -8.83 -46.02
N ILE A 746 -12.17 -9.08 -47.32
CA ILE A 746 -11.87 -8.15 -48.41
C ILE A 746 -13.11 -7.32 -48.70
N MET A 747 -12.98 -6.01 -48.61
CA MET A 747 -14.02 -5.06 -48.98
C MET A 747 -13.99 -4.85 -50.49
N VAL A 748 -15.14 -4.85 -51.18
CA VAL A 748 -15.22 -4.60 -52.61
C VAL A 748 -15.95 -3.29 -52.86
N GLN A 749 -15.26 -2.41 -53.58
CA GLN A 749 -15.82 -1.11 -54.04
C GLN A 749 -15.99 -1.09 -55.53
N VAL A 750 -17.02 -0.37 -55.99
CA VAL A 750 -17.19 0.02 -57.39
C VAL A 750 -17.23 1.54 -57.41
N ASN A 751 -16.27 2.13 -58.12
CA ASN A 751 -16.07 3.58 -58.21
C ASN A 751 -16.00 4.25 -56.81
N GLY A 752 -15.25 3.62 -55.87
CA GLY A 752 -15.04 4.14 -54.56
C GLY A 752 -16.16 3.93 -53.55
N LYS A 753 -17.29 3.32 -53.98
CA LYS A 753 -18.44 3.02 -53.07
C LYS A 753 -18.48 1.55 -52.74
N LEU A 754 -18.60 1.20 -51.44
CA LEU A 754 -18.69 -0.20 -50.98
C LEU A 754 -19.90 -0.91 -51.62
N ARG A 755 -19.68 -2.07 -52.23
CA ARG A 755 -20.69 -2.85 -52.94
C ARG A 755 -20.75 -4.33 -52.55
N GLY A 756 -19.72 -4.81 -51.84
CA GLY A 756 -19.66 -6.18 -51.40
C GLY A 756 -18.51 -6.42 -50.45
N LYS A 757 -18.46 -7.63 -49.92
CA LYS A 757 -17.35 -8.15 -49.11
C LYS A 757 -17.30 -9.65 -49.18
N PHE A 758 -16.12 -10.25 -49.04
CA PHE A 758 -15.93 -11.70 -49.01
C PHE A 758 -14.71 -12.06 -48.19
N GLN A 759 -14.61 -13.33 -47.78
CA GLN A 759 -13.46 -13.86 -47.09
C GLN A 759 -12.46 -14.45 -48.06
N ALA A 760 -11.22 -14.00 -48.04
CA ALA A 760 -10.12 -14.57 -48.80
C ALA A 760 -9.03 -15.08 -47.85
N ALA A 761 -8.24 -16.05 -48.31
CA ALA A 761 -7.04 -16.43 -47.59
C ALA A 761 -6.12 -15.22 -47.39
N LYS A 762 -5.48 -15.08 -46.26
CA LYS A 762 -4.50 -14.03 -46.00
C LYS A 762 -3.36 -14.19 -47.02
N ASP A 763 -2.97 -13.10 -47.63
CA ASP A 763 -1.97 -13.07 -48.68
C ASP A 763 -2.34 -13.88 -49.95
N ALA A 764 -3.64 -14.08 -50.20
CA ALA A 764 -4.14 -14.76 -51.38
C ALA A 764 -3.65 -14.06 -52.66
N ASP A 765 -3.48 -14.87 -53.71
CA ASP A 765 -3.06 -14.39 -54.99
C ASP A 765 -3.95 -13.24 -55.49
N ARG A 766 -3.34 -12.20 -56.00
CA ARG A 766 -4.01 -10.97 -56.46
C ARG A 766 -5.07 -11.23 -57.52
N ASP A 767 -4.79 -12.11 -58.48
CA ASP A 767 -5.69 -12.42 -59.58
C ASP A 767 -6.89 -13.27 -59.07
N ALA A 768 -6.64 -14.16 -58.10
CA ALA A 768 -7.71 -14.92 -57.44
C ALA A 768 -8.67 -13.99 -56.66
N VAL A 769 -8.12 -13.05 -55.86
CA VAL A 769 -8.90 -12.06 -55.09
C VAL A 769 -9.70 -11.16 -56.05
N GLN A 770 -9.10 -10.73 -57.14
CA GLN A 770 -9.77 -9.90 -58.16
C GLN A 770 -10.94 -10.67 -58.81
N LYS A 771 -10.71 -11.92 -59.18
CA LYS A 771 -11.72 -12.78 -59.82
C LYS A 771 -12.92 -13.00 -58.91
N GLU A 772 -12.65 -13.27 -57.63
CA GLU A 772 -13.71 -13.50 -56.63
C GLU A 772 -14.51 -12.22 -56.36
N ALA A 773 -13.82 -11.09 -56.19
CA ALA A 773 -14.47 -9.78 -56.00
C ALA A 773 -15.42 -9.44 -57.16
N MET A 774 -15.01 -9.72 -58.41
CA MET A 774 -15.83 -9.46 -59.57
C MET A 774 -17.00 -10.47 -59.72
N ALA A 775 -16.89 -11.66 -59.15
CA ALA A 775 -17.92 -12.69 -59.23
C ALA A 775 -19.07 -12.46 -58.20
N LEU A 776 -18.92 -11.56 -57.25
CA LEU A 776 -19.94 -11.28 -56.24
C LEU A 776 -21.25 -10.78 -56.89
N PRO A 777 -22.41 -11.42 -56.60
CA PRO A 777 -23.71 -11.07 -57.21
C PRO A 777 -24.09 -9.58 -57.05
N HIS A 778 -23.79 -9.00 -55.89
CA HIS A 778 -24.05 -7.59 -55.64
C HIS A 778 -23.12 -6.66 -56.44
N VAL A 779 -21.89 -7.06 -56.63
CA VAL A 779 -20.90 -6.29 -57.41
C VAL A 779 -21.26 -6.33 -58.89
N GLN A 780 -21.65 -7.47 -59.41
CA GLN A 780 -22.06 -7.65 -60.82
C GLN A 780 -23.24 -6.76 -61.20
N LYS A 781 -24.24 -6.59 -60.33
CA LYS A 781 -25.36 -5.63 -60.56
C LYS A 781 -24.89 -4.20 -60.81
N PHE A 782 -23.80 -3.79 -60.21
CA PHE A 782 -23.24 -2.42 -60.40
C PHE A 782 -22.28 -2.33 -61.59
N LEU A 783 -21.89 -3.45 -62.13
CA LEU A 783 -21.04 -3.54 -63.32
C LEU A 783 -21.88 -3.75 -64.61
N GLU A 784 -23.16 -4.08 -64.50
CA GLU A 784 -24.05 -4.32 -65.61
C GLU A 784 -24.14 -3.08 -66.56
N GLY A 785 -23.78 -3.27 -67.82
CA GLY A 785 -23.80 -2.21 -68.83
C GLY A 785 -22.60 -1.26 -68.70
N LYS A 786 -21.57 -1.57 -67.99
CA LYS A 786 -20.38 -0.75 -67.81
C LYS A 786 -19.10 -1.47 -68.22
N ASP A 787 -18.17 -0.75 -68.80
CA ASP A 787 -16.84 -1.26 -69.07
C ASP A 787 -15.91 -1.13 -67.89
N VAL A 788 -15.30 -2.23 -67.39
CA VAL A 788 -14.31 -2.22 -66.36
C VAL A 788 -13.00 -1.67 -66.91
N LYS A 789 -12.58 -0.49 -66.47
CA LYS A 789 -11.38 0.19 -66.93
C LYS A 789 -10.13 -0.21 -66.11
N LYS A 790 -10.27 -0.48 -64.84
CA LYS A 790 -9.18 -0.85 -63.92
C LYS A 790 -9.69 -1.53 -62.66
N VAL A 791 -8.96 -2.51 -62.14
CA VAL A 791 -9.17 -3.11 -60.84
C VAL A 791 -7.93 -2.86 -59.98
N ILE A 792 -8.14 -2.27 -58.82
CA ILE A 792 -7.08 -1.97 -57.86
C ILE A 792 -7.27 -2.90 -56.66
N VAL A 793 -6.32 -3.79 -56.44
CA VAL A 793 -6.32 -4.73 -55.30
C VAL A 793 -5.28 -4.23 -54.32
N VAL A 794 -5.74 -3.91 -53.10
CA VAL A 794 -4.88 -3.67 -51.94
C VAL A 794 -4.86 -4.95 -51.12
N PRO A 795 -3.73 -5.64 -51.02
CA PRO A 795 -3.65 -6.93 -50.33
C PRO A 795 -4.28 -6.89 -48.91
N ASN A 796 -5.05 -7.93 -48.61
CA ASN A 796 -5.68 -8.12 -47.31
C ASN A 796 -6.67 -7.02 -46.86
N LYS A 797 -7.09 -6.12 -47.75
CA LYS A 797 -7.94 -4.99 -47.37
C LYS A 797 -9.12 -4.74 -48.28
N ILE A 798 -8.84 -4.40 -49.56
CA ILE A 798 -9.88 -3.88 -50.42
C ILE A 798 -9.58 -4.15 -51.93
N VAL A 799 -10.66 -4.38 -52.65
CA VAL A 799 -10.66 -4.34 -54.12
C VAL A 799 -11.52 -3.18 -54.57
N ASN A 800 -10.96 -2.25 -55.35
CA ASN A 800 -11.74 -1.17 -55.95
C ASN A 800 -11.80 -1.34 -57.49
N ILE A 801 -13.01 -1.51 -58.02
CA ILE A 801 -13.27 -1.69 -59.43
C ILE A 801 -13.70 -0.34 -60.02
N VAL A 802 -12.96 0.15 -60.97
CA VAL A 802 -13.27 1.38 -61.69
C VAL A 802 -13.99 1.00 -63.00
N ALA A 803 -15.25 1.39 -63.13
CA ALA A 803 -16.08 1.04 -64.29
C ALA A 803 -16.82 2.32 -64.82
N LYS A 804 -16.90 2.46 -66.12
CA LYS A 804 -17.65 3.54 -66.78
C LYS A 804 -18.69 2.96 -67.70
#